data_d5621f6e3f0eceee839128ae19dac562
#
_entry.id   d5621f6e3f0eceee839128ae19dac562
#
_cell.length_a   1.000
_cell.length_b   1.000
_cell.length_c   1.000
_cell.angle_alpha   90.00
_cell.angle_beta   90.00
_cell.angle_gamma   90.00
#
_symmetry.space_group_name_H-M   'P 1'
#
loop_
_entity.id
_entity.type
_entity.pdbx_description
1 polymer ?
#
loop_
_entity_poly.entity_id
_entity_poly.type
_entity_poly.pdbx_seq_one_letter_code
_entity_poly.pdbx_strand_id
1 'polypeptide(L)'
;MPIDVLPRGARRLFAVALAVLLTLPAAAQDRGSQRERFRSAYAAVSRTPPGDWKKLATGLEDYPLYPYLEATVLRRGITKATRADIESFLTRWPGSLPENDVRETYLRELARRGDWTQFRAFWKSSRDRDLQCDNLRARLAAGEKLDFAADIDPIWTNPRTLPAACDPVLAAARGNGSLTDARVWNRLLDAAAAGNTESAAAAASMLSGPDREAADRIVAAVSNPAATLAKAEQWPDEPRVRDAVAYGLARYARRDSTSAETLWAKLGSRFKWDDAQKNRVLNALAVYRSTSYSPDALARLKALPPEAEDDASREWHVRIALAGGDWKETLAALDDLSALQQKDSRWRYLRARVLTKLDRKNEAAPIFADVAHEASFHGFLAADWIDEPYAICPRTLAADPAVEKAVASQSDLARAFEFQTLGMLPEARREWDFAMRKLDDPAKRLAADLAYRRGWYDRAVFFYSADPETQRLYEQRFPLALETHVKREASGAGIDPAWAYAIIRAESAWMTDAHSHADAYGLMQLLPGVAKHMAQSEKLPYNRPSDLFDPTLNVELGTRYLGRMADRYDGSPWLASAAYNAGEAPVGRWLDARATLDPDFFIETIPYKETREYVGRVLAFSVIYDWRMNGKALALSARMPRIGQAYAAPSDATPRKGVVCPAETAATVAPDPSTTVPPAAPAH
;
A
#
# COMPACT_ATOMS: atom_id res chain seq x y z
N MET A 1 -7.93 -23.85 -61.36
CA MET A 1 -9.37 -23.59 -61.48
C MET A 1 -9.54 -22.12 -61.84
N PRO A 2 -10.23 -21.75 -62.92
CA PRO A 2 -10.32 -20.36 -63.35
C PRO A 2 -11.28 -19.56 -62.47
N ILE A 3 -10.97 -18.27 -62.37
CA ILE A 3 -11.55 -17.22 -61.48
C ILE A 3 -12.97 -16.75 -61.90
N ASP A 4 -13.64 -17.43 -62.81
CA ASP A 4 -14.85 -16.94 -63.45
C ASP A 4 -16.21 -17.44 -62.95
N VAL A 5 -16.30 -17.99 -61.75
CA VAL A 5 -17.54 -18.53 -61.17
C VAL A 5 -18.01 -17.85 -59.88
N LEU A 6 -17.74 -16.58 -59.66
CA LEU A 6 -18.33 -15.81 -58.56
C LEU A 6 -19.29 -14.73 -59.10
N PRO A 7 -20.52 -14.63 -58.56
CA PRO A 7 -21.49 -13.64 -59.00
C PRO A 7 -21.02 -12.21 -58.72
N ARG A 8 -21.33 -11.28 -59.64
CA ARG A 8 -20.89 -9.90 -59.65
C ARG A 8 -21.10 -9.12 -58.33
N GLY A 9 -21.96 -9.58 -57.44
CA GLY A 9 -22.15 -8.96 -56.10
C GLY A 9 -21.04 -9.23 -55.10
N ALA A 10 -20.39 -10.41 -55.18
CA ALA A 10 -19.31 -10.79 -54.24
C ALA A 10 -17.98 -10.06 -54.54
N ARG A 11 -17.76 -9.65 -55.79
CA ARG A 11 -16.56 -8.86 -56.18
C ARG A 11 -16.57 -7.42 -55.63
N ARG A 12 -17.76 -6.83 -55.38
CA ARG A 12 -17.85 -5.48 -54.79
C ARG A 12 -17.69 -5.51 -53.26
N LEU A 13 -18.11 -6.56 -52.58
CA LEU A 13 -17.91 -6.74 -51.14
C LEU A 13 -16.44 -7.05 -50.78
N PHE A 14 -15.73 -7.79 -51.64
CA PHE A 14 -14.30 -8.08 -51.42
C PHE A 14 -13.41 -6.87 -51.66
N ALA A 15 -13.74 -6.03 -52.63
CA ALA A 15 -13.01 -4.78 -52.92
C ALA A 15 -13.25 -3.72 -51.84
N VAL A 16 -14.45 -3.68 -51.22
CA VAL A 16 -14.76 -2.78 -50.08
C VAL A 16 -14.15 -3.29 -48.80
N ALA A 17 -14.09 -4.60 -48.55
CA ALA A 17 -13.43 -5.16 -47.38
C ALA A 17 -11.90 -4.98 -47.40
N LEU A 18 -11.28 -5.03 -48.61
CA LEU A 18 -9.84 -4.77 -48.73
C LEU A 18 -9.47 -3.28 -48.65
N ALA A 19 -10.40 -2.38 -49.05
CA ALA A 19 -10.20 -0.92 -48.92
C ALA A 19 -10.43 -0.39 -47.49
N VAL A 20 -11.23 -1.08 -46.65
CA VAL A 20 -11.43 -0.70 -45.24
C VAL A 20 -10.26 -1.13 -44.34
N LEU A 21 -9.43 -2.08 -44.78
CA LEU A 21 -8.21 -2.50 -44.07
C LEU A 21 -7.00 -1.59 -44.28
N LEU A 22 -7.10 -0.56 -45.13
CA LEU A 22 -5.97 0.33 -45.49
C LEU A 22 -6.14 1.80 -45.11
N THR A 23 -7.20 2.17 -44.40
CA THR A 23 -7.34 3.54 -43.90
C THR A 23 -7.41 3.59 -42.40
N LEU A 24 -6.27 3.31 -41.73
CA LEU A 24 -6.03 3.95 -40.45
C LEU A 24 -6.04 5.46 -40.74
N PRO A 25 -6.74 6.30 -39.94
CA PRO A 25 -6.71 7.76 -40.16
C PRO A 25 -5.26 8.23 -40.10
N ALA A 26 -4.87 9.09 -41.05
CA ALA A 26 -3.48 9.59 -41.21
C ALA A 26 -2.87 10.07 -39.87
N ALA A 27 -3.68 10.62 -38.98
CA ALA A 27 -3.28 11.01 -37.62
C ALA A 27 -2.84 9.84 -36.72
N ALA A 28 -3.39 8.62 -36.88
CA ALA A 28 -2.97 7.45 -36.09
C ALA A 28 -1.68 6.84 -36.63
N GLN A 29 -1.48 6.90 -37.92
CA GLN A 29 -0.24 6.45 -38.58
C GLN A 29 0.93 7.40 -38.28
N ASP A 30 0.69 8.71 -38.16
CA ASP A 30 1.68 9.70 -37.75
C ASP A 30 2.08 9.50 -36.27
N ARG A 31 1.16 9.23 -35.36
CA ARG A 31 1.46 8.95 -33.92
C ARG A 31 2.35 7.72 -33.73
N GLY A 32 2.15 6.65 -34.47
CA GLY A 32 3.02 5.47 -34.43
C GLY A 32 4.47 5.80 -34.76
N SER A 33 4.68 6.54 -35.87
CA SER A 33 5.99 7.02 -36.31
C SER A 33 6.64 7.97 -35.28
N GLN A 34 5.87 8.88 -34.69
CA GLN A 34 6.36 9.79 -33.64
C GLN A 34 6.84 9.02 -32.40
N ARG A 35 6.14 7.96 -31.97
CA ARG A 35 6.53 7.11 -30.84
C ARG A 35 7.86 6.41 -31.06
N GLU A 36 8.07 5.82 -32.23
CA GLU A 36 9.33 5.16 -32.56
C GLU A 36 10.50 6.14 -32.61
N ARG A 37 10.30 7.30 -33.26
CA ARG A 37 11.29 8.38 -33.29
C ARG A 37 11.62 8.90 -31.91
N PHE A 38 10.60 9.08 -31.06
CA PHE A 38 10.80 9.48 -29.67
C PHE A 38 11.64 8.46 -28.90
N ARG A 39 11.32 7.15 -28.97
CA ARG A 39 12.13 6.10 -28.33
C ARG A 39 13.59 6.17 -28.76
N SER A 40 13.85 6.35 -30.05
CA SER A 40 15.21 6.47 -30.61
C SER A 40 15.92 7.71 -30.07
N ALA A 41 15.24 8.86 -30.08
CA ALA A 41 15.78 10.14 -29.60
C ALA A 41 16.02 10.06 -28.06
N TYR A 42 15.09 9.47 -27.30
CA TYR A 42 15.20 9.32 -25.85
C TYR A 42 16.36 8.39 -25.45
N ALA A 43 16.55 7.31 -26.19
CA ALA A 43 17.72 6.46 -26.04
C ALA A 43 19.03 7.19 -26.36
N ALA A 44 19.03 8.09 -27.36
CA ALA A 44 20.21 8.88 -27.72
C ALA A 44 20.57 9.92 -26.65
N VAL A 45 19.60 10.67 -26.09
CA VAL A 45 19.85 11.66 -25.00
C VAL A 45 20.30 10.97 -23.71
N SER A 46 19.96 9.70 -23.52
CA SER A 46 20.35 8.91 -22.34
C SER A 46 21.78 8.38 -22.40
N ARG A 47 22.49 8.49 -23.54
CA ARG A 47 23.91 8.08 -23.67
C ARG A 47 24.87 9.16 -23.15
N THR A 48 26.11 8.76 -22.89
CA THR A 48 27.19 9.69 -22.49
C THR A 48 28.39 9.50 -23.41
N PRO A 49 28.77 10.50 -24.25
CA PRO A 49 28.03 11.76 -24.51
C PRO A 49 26.69 11.51 -25.20
N PRO A 50 25.75 12.47 -25.13
CA PRO A 50 24.51 12.35 -25.88
C PRO A 50 24.79 12.17 -27.39
N GLY A 51 24.03 11.25 -28.04
CA GLY A 51 24.08 11.06 -29.46
C GLY A 51 23.43 12.23 -30.22
N ASP A 52 23.39 12.14 -31.56
CA ASP A 52 22.73 13.15 -32.40
C ASP A 52 21.19 13.09 -32.29
N TRP A 53 20.71 13.34 -31.06
CA TRP A 53 19.29 13.26 -30.73
C TRP A 53 18.44 14.31 -31.50
N LYS A 54 19.01 15.48 -31.79
CA LYS A 54 18.28 16.54 -32.49
C LYS A 54 17.82 16.08 -33.88
N LYS A 55 18.68 15.38 -34.62
CA LYS A 55 18.33 14.78 -35.90
C LYS A 55 17.22 13.73 -35.76
N LEU A 56 17.29 12.89 -34.72
CA LEU A 56 16.27 11.88 -34.43
C LEU A 56 14.94 12.51 -34.00
N ALA A 57 14.97 13.68 -33.36
CA ALA A 57 13.82 14.40 -32.85
C ALA A 57 13.17 15.37 -33.87
N THR A 58 13.71 15.49 -35.06
CA THR A 58 13.15 16.37 -36.13
C THR A 58 11.69 15.99 -36.39
N GLY A 59 10.77 16.98 -36.32
CA GLY A 59 9.33 16.79 -36.48
C GLY A 59 8.64 16.15 -35.26
N LEU A 60 9.27 16.23 -34.07
CA LEU A 60 8.68 15.86 -32.77
C LEU A 60 8.38 17.10 -31.92
N GLU A 61 8.55 18.32 -32.42
CA GLU A 61 8.43 19.56 -31.66
C GLU A 61 7.04 19.69 -30.99
N ASP A 62 5.97 19.19 -31.64
CA ASP A 62 4.60 19.16 -31.15
C ASP A 62 4.24 17.84 -30.45
N TYR A 63 5.18 16.91 -30.34
CA TYR A 63 4.94 15.64 -29.67
C TYR A 63 4.90 15.83 -28.14
N PRO A 64 3.90 15.31 -27.41
CA PRO A 64 3.72 15.58 -25.98
C PRO A 64 4.96 15.33 -25.11
N LEU A 65 5.79 14.35 -25.48
CA LEU A 65 6.99 13.98 -24.71
C LEU A 65 8.26 14.70 -25.15
N TYR A 66 8.21 15.59 -26.17
CA TYR A 66 9.38 16.33 -26.64
C TYR A 66 10.13 17.07 -25.51
N PRO A 67 9.44 17.72 -24.54
CA PRO A 67 10.12 18.40 -23.44
C PRO A 67 11.08 17.53 -22.64
N TYR A 68 10.84 16.22 -22.59
CA TYR A 68 11.71 15.27 -21.89
C TYR A 68 13.07 15.05 -22.55
N LEU A 69 13.14 15.20 -23.87
CA LEU A 69 14.42 15.14 -24.62
C LEU A 69 15.32 16.29 -24.19
N GLU A 70 14.80 17.51 -24.23
CA GLU A 70 15.53 18.72 -23.83
C GLU A 70 15.87 18.71 -22.33
N ALA A 71 14.89 18.36 -21.47
CA ALA A 71 15.10 18.27 -20.03
C ALA A 71 16.21 17.27 -19.68
N THR A 72 16.24 16.10 -20.33
CA THR A 72 17.28 15.09 -20.09
C THR A 72 18.67 15.62 -20.43
N VAL A 73 18.81 16.30 -21.57
CA VAL A 73 20.10 16.90 -21.97
C VAL A 73 20.55 17.97 -20.97
N LEU A 74 19.65 18.89 -20.59
CA LEU A 74 19.96 19.94 -19.61
C LEU A 74 20.34 19.39 -18.24
N ARG A 75 19.58 18.43 -17.73
CA ARG A 75 19.83 17.79 -16.43
C ARG A 75 21.19 17.08 -16.41
N ARG A 76 21.52 16.35 -17.47
CA ARG A 76 22.84 15.67 -17.59
C ARG A 76 24.00 16.65 -17.76
N GLY A 77 23.76 17.79 -18.39
CA GLY A 77 24.73 18.86 -18.60
C GLY A 77 24.67 19.98 -17.58
N ILE A 78 23.96 19.82 -16.45
CA ILE A 78 23.60 20.90 -15.53
C ILE A 78 24.80 21.69 -14.97
N THR A 79 25.93 21.03 -14.77
CA THR A 79 27.16 21.67 -14.29
C THR A 79 27.76 22.67 -15.29
N LYS A 80 27.42 22.54 -16.58
CA LYS A 80 27.87 23.39 -17.68
C LYS A 80 26.78 24.30 -18.22
N ALA A 81 25.52 24.06 -17.82
CA ALA A 81 24.38 24.85 -18.27
C ALA A 81 24.50 26.29 -17.78
N THR A 82 24.26 27.25 -18.67
CA THR A 82 24.20 28.67 -18.33
C THR A 82 22.84 29.01 -17.73
N ARG A 83 22.77 30.12 -17.00
CA ARG A 83 21.50 30.68 -16.53
C ARG A 83 20.50 30.87 -17.67
N ALA A 84 20.96 31.39 -18.81
CA ALA A 84 20.12 31.64 -19.98
C ALA A 84 19.53 30.34 -20.56
N ASP A 85 20.31 29.25 -20.60
CA ASP A 85 19.80 27.94 -21.06
C ASP A 85 18.64 27.46 -20.17
N ILE A 86 18.81 27.61 -18.84
CA ILE A 86 17.78 27.21 -17.86
C ILE A 86 16.54 28.09 -18.03
N GLU A 87 16.67 29.41 -18.00
CA GLU A 87 15.56 30.36 -18.15
C GLU A 87 14.80 30.15 -19.47
N SER A 88 15.50 29.91 -20.57
CA SER A 88 14.90 29.60 -21.87
C SER A 88 14.04 28.33 -21.81
N PHE A 89 14.53 27.27 -21.18
CA PHE A 89 13.78 26.02 -21.02
C PHE A 89 12.54 26.20 -20.12
N LEU A 90 12.70 26.84 -18.95
CA LEU A 90 11.61 27.05 -17.99
C LEU A 90 10.50 27.94 -18.58
N THR A 91 10.86 28.91 -19.43
CA THR A 91 9.90 29.80 -20.13
C THR A 91 9.13 29.05 -21.22
N ARG A 92 9.76 28.09 -21.89
CA ARG A 92 9.15 27.33 -22.98
C ARG A 92 8.16 26.27 -22.47
N TRP A 93 8.41 25.67 -21.32
CA TRP A 93 7.62 24.55 -20.76
C TRP A 93 7.02 24.85 -19.38
N PRO A 94 6.35 26.01 -19.17
CA PRO A 94 5.95 26.47 -17.86
C PRO A 94 4.97 25.53 -17.21
N GLY A 95 5.16 25.25 -15.91
CA GLY A 95 4.25 24.46 -15.10
C GLY A 95 4.20 22.97 -15.44
N SER A 96 5.12 22.47 -16.29
CA SER A 96 5.21 21.04 -16.63
C SER A 96 6.11 20.28 -15.65
N LEU A 97 5.99 18.94 -15.59
CA LEU A 97 6.91 18.11 -14.80
C LEU A 97 8.37 18.21 -15.28
N PRO A 98 8.67 18.20 -16.60
CA PRO A 98 10.03 18.47 -17.08
C PRO A 98 10.60 19.82 -16.61
N GLU A 99 9.78 20.88 -16.57
CA GLU A 99 10.18 22.18 -16.03
C GLU A 99 10.59 22.07 -14.55
N ASN A 100 9.77 21.39 -13.75
CA ASN A 100 10.07 21.17 -12.34
C ASN A 100 11.37 20.36 -12.16
N ASP A 101 11.55 19.28 -12.94
CA ASP A 101 12.74 18.42 -12.88
C ASP A 101 14.04 19.18 -13.21
N VAL A 102 14.03 20.04 -14.24
CA VAL A 102 15.18 20.88 -14.60
C VAL A 102 15.45 21.91 -13.51
N ARG A 103 14.42 22.59 -13.01
CA ARG A 103 14.52 23.57 -11.92
C ARG A 103 15.13 22.96 -10.67
N GLU A 104 14.62 21.83 -10.20
CA GLU A 104 15.13 21.15 -9.00
C GLU A 104 16.58 20.68 -9.20
N THR A 105 16.91 20.14 -10.40
CA THR A 105 18.29 19.76 -10.71
C THR A 105 19.22 20.95 -10.68
N TYR A 106 18.77 22.11 -11.20
CA TYR A 106 19.57 23.33 -11.16
C TYR A 106 19.70 23.89 -9.74
N LEU A 107 18.65 23.86 -8.94
CA LEU A 107 18.70 24.25 -7.54
C LEU A 107 19.72 23.42 -6.74
N ARG A 108 19.77 22.10 -6.94
CA ARG A 108 20.82 21.26 -6.31
C ARG A 108 22.23 21.66 -6.75
N GLU A 109 22.42 22.00 -8.01
CA GLU A 109 23.72 22.48 -8.49
C GLU A 109 24.09 23.86 -7.91
N LEU A 110 23.12 24.79 -7.80
CA LEU A 110 23.34 26.09 -7.15
C LEU A 110 23.67 25.93 -5.66
N ALA A 111 22.97 25.05 -4.95
CA ALA A 111 23.26 24.72 -3.56
C ALA A 111 24.67 24.13 -3.40
N ARG A 112 25.09 23.21 -4.30
CA ARG A 112 26.44 22.65 -4.33
C ARG A 112 27.53 23.71 -4.55
N ARG A 113 27.23 24.74 -5.37
CA ARG A 113 28.14 25.88 -5.60
C ARG A 113 28.09 26.91 -4.47
N GLY A 114 27.09 26.87 -3.59
CA GLY A 114 26.84 27.92 -2.58
C GLY A 114 26.28 29.22 -3.18
N ASP A 115 25.74 29.18 -4.38
CA ASP A 115 25.13 30.37 -5.03
C ASP A 115 23.70 30.58 -4.54
N TRP A 116 23.60 31.02 -3.29
CA TRP A 116 22.31 31.22 -2.60
C TRP A 116 21.47 32.34 -3.23
N THR A 117 22.11 33.31 -3.86
CA THR A 117 21.40 34.39 -4.57
C THR A 117 20.63 33.88 -5.76
N GLN A 118 21.27 33.12 -6.61
CA GLN A 118 20.56 32.47 -7.74
C GLN A 118 19.59 31.40 -7.24
N PHE A 119 19.96 30.63 -6.22
CA PHE A 119 19.06 29.63 -5.66
C PHE A 119 17.71 30.25 -5.27
N ARG A 120 17.71 31.36 -4.56
CA ARG A 120 16.48 32.08 -4.16
C ARG A 120 15.68 32.59 -5.36
N ALA A 121 16.37 33.07 -6.42
CA ALA A 121 15.72 33.54 -7.63
C ALA A 121 14.96 32.44 -8.39
N PHE A 122 15.46 31.18 -8.34
CA PHE A 122 14.84 30.04 -8.99
C PHE A 122 13.97 29.19 -8.06
N TRP A 123 13.96 29.48 -6.76
CA TRP A 123 13.21 28.70 -5.77
C TRP A 123 11.71 28.70 -6.06
N LYS A 124 11.14 27.52 -6.05
CA LYS A 124 9.71 27.26 -5.87
C LYS A 124 9.57 26.20 -4.79
N SER A 125 8.40 26.10 -4.17
CA SER A 125 8.14 25.06 -3.17
C SER A 125 8.44 23.67 -3.75
N SER A 126 9.16 22.86 -2.97
CA SER A 126 9.51 21.49 -3.32
C SER A 126 9.15 20.54 -2.20
N ARG A 127 8.86 19.27 -2.53
CA ARG A 127 8.69 18.19 -1.56
C ARG A 127 10.01 17.47 -1.24
N ASP A 128 11.05 17.77 -1.99
CA ASP A 128 12.39 17.26 -1.75
C ASP A 128 12.98 17.88 -0.51
N ARG A 129 13.32 17.06 0.48
CA ARG A 129 13.79 17.52 1.79
C ARG A 129 15.17 18.16 1.74
N ASP A 130 16.05 17.69 0.85
CA ASP A 130 17.34 18.35 0.64
C ASP A 130 17.13 19.78 0.17
N LEU A 131 16.27 19.97 -0.84
CA LEU A 131 15.95 21.31 -1.35
C LEU A 131 15.20 22.19 -0.33
N GLN A 132 14.35 21.61 0.52
CA GLN A 132 13.72 22.35 1.62
C GLN A 132 14.76 22.87 2.59
N CYS A 133 15.71 22.02 2.99
CA CYS A 133 16.83 22.45 3.86
C CYS A 133 17.75 23.44 3.15
N ASP A 134 18.05 23.25 1.86
CA ASP A 134 18.84 24.20 1.08
C ASP A 134 18.15 25.57 0.96
N ASN A 135 16.81 25.59 0.86
CA ASN A 135 16.06 26.86 0.92
C ASN A 135 16.23 27.57 2.28
N LEU A 136 16.18 26.82 3.39
CA LEU A 136 16.44 27.40 4.71
C LEU A 136 17.89 27.90 4.83
N ARG A 137 18.84 27.16 4.26
CA ARG A 137 20.26 27.63 4.18
C ARG A 137 20.39 28.91 3.35
N ALA A 138 19.70 29.01 2.22
CA ALA A 138 19.70 30.21 1.39
C ALA A 138 19.10 31.43 2.12
N ARG A 139 18.07 31.21 2.94
CA ARG A 139 17.48 32.26 3.81
C ARG A 139 18.44 32.69 4.90
N LEU A 140 19.12 31.73 5.56
CA LEU A 140 20.17 32.03 6.55
C LEU A 140 21.33 32.81 5.92
N ALA A 141 21.78 32.43 4.73
CA ALA A 141 22.84 33.12 4.00
C ALA A 141 22.47 34.57 3.63
N ALA A 142 21.16 34.83 3.48
CA ALA A 142 20.63 36.18 3.28
C ALA A 142 20.44 37.00 4.59
N GLY A 143 20.82 36.44 5.74
CA GLY A 143 20.67 37.08 7.05
C GLY A 143 19.28 36.97 7.66
N GLU A 144 18.39 36.13 7.11
CA GLU A 144 17.06 35.91 7.69
C GLU A 144 17.16 35.09 8.98
N LYS A 145 16.33 35.43 9.97
CA LYS A 145 16.16 34.63 11.19
C LYS A 145 15.09 33.60 10.93
N LEU A 146 15.43 32.32 11.12
CA LEU A 146 14.47 31.23 11.02
C LEU A 146 13.68 31.08 12.33
N ASP A 147 12.37 30.92 12.21
CA ASP A 147 11.50 30.48 13.30
C ASP A 147 11.47 28.97 13.37
N PHE A 148 11.64 28.39 14.58
CA PHE A 148 11.68 26.92 14.68
C PHE A 148 10.33 26.29 14.31
N ALA A 149 9.23 26.82 14.84
CA ALA A 149 7.90 26.21 14.66
C ALA A 149 7.40 26.35 13.21
N ALA A 150 7.63 27.50 12.58
CA ALA A 150 7.17 27.76 11.22
C ALA A 150 8.07 27.15 10.14
N ASP A 151 9.39 27.19 10.35
CA ASP A 151 10.36 26.87 9.29
C ASP A 151 11.00 25.48 9.45
N ILE A 152 11.34 25.07 10.68
CA ILE A 152 12.15 23.88 10.94
C ILE A 152 11.28 22.69 11.37
N ASP A 153 10.28 22.93 12.20
CA ASP A 153 9.43 21.88 12.77
C ASP A 153 8.73 21.00 11.73
N PRO A 154 8.25 21.53 10.58
CA PRO A 154 7.66 20.71 9.52
C PRO A 154 8.62 19.64 8.94
N ILE A 155 9.94 19.93 8.99
CA ILE A 155 10.98 18.99 8.56
C ILE A 155 11.43 18.14 9.73
N TRP A 156 11.54 18.74 10.93
CA TRP A 156 12.01 18.11 12.16
C TRP A 156 11.10 16.98 12.64
N THR A 157 9.81 17.16 12.63
CA THR A 157 8.82 16.17 13.10
C THR A 157 8.68 14.95 12.18
N ASN A 158 9.24 14.99 10.97
CA ASN A 158 9.23 13.83 10.08
C ASN A 158 10.06 12.68 10.68
N PRO A 159 9.51 11.43 10.79
CA PRO A 159 10.18 10.32 11.46
C PRO A 159 11.40 9.76 10.69
N ARG A 160 11.58 10.16 9.42
CA ARG A 160 12.72 9.70 8.61
C ARG A 160 13.97 10.47 8.98
N THR A 161 15.15 9.86 8.76
CA THR A 161 16.45 10.52 8.89
C THR A 161 16.49 11.81 8.08
N LEU A 162 17.01 12.87 8.68
CA LEU A 162 17.17 14.16 8.00
C LEU A 162 18.36 14.09 7.03
N PRO A 163 18.26 14.66 5.83
CA PRO A 163 19.38 14.72 4.91
C PRO A 163 20.47 15.67 5.43
N ALA A 164 21.72 15.44 5.03
CA ALA A 164 22.88 16.26 5.42
C ALA A 164 22.74 17.75 5.01
N ALA A 165 21.92 18.05 4.01
CA ALA A 165 21.57 19.43 3.65
C ALA A 165 20.94 20.22 4.82
N CYS A 166 20.32 19.52 5.80
CA CYS A 166 19.72 20.13 6.97
C CYS A 166 20.74 20.50 8.08
N ASP A 167 21.93 19.89 8.09
CA ASP A 167 22.90 20.07 9.19
C ASP A 167 23.24 21.55 9.48
N PRO A 168 23.49 22.42 8.48
CA PRO A 168 23.75 23.83 8.76
C PRO A 168 22.54 24.57 9.36
N VAL A 169 21.32 24.18 9.01
CA VAL A 169 20.08 24.77 9.56
C VAL A 169 19.93 24.36 11.03
N LEU A 170 20.16 23.07 11.34
CA LEU A 170 20.11 22.57 12.71
C LEU A 170 21.21 23.14 13.58
N ALA A 171 22.42 23.35 13.02
CA ALA A 171 23.50 24.03 13.72
C ALA A 171 23.14 25.49 14.06
N ALA A 172 22.52 26.21 13.13
CA ALA A 172 22.03 27.57 13.37
C ALA A 172 20.94 27.62 14.44
N ALA A 173 19.98 26.66 14.39
CA ALA A 173 18.92 26.52 15.39
C ALA A 173 19.49 26.17 16.78
N ARG A 174 20.56 25.39 16.83
CA ARG A 174 21.28 25.08 18.06
C ARG A 174 21.97 26.34 18.62
N GLY A 175 22.66 27.06 17.75
CA GLY A 175 23.39 28.29 18.12
C GLY A 175 22.49 29.41 18.66
N ASN A 176 21.26 29.53 18.21
CA ASN A 176 20.28 30.51 18.70
C ASN A 176 19.36 29.93 19.82
N GLY A 177 19.58 28.68 20.28
CA GLY A 177 18.85 28.07 21.38
C GLY A 177 17.46 27.55 21.03
N SER A 178 17.02 27.63 19.78
CA SER A 178 15.67 27.11 19.37
C SER A 178 15.64 25.60 19.24
N LEU A 179 16.74 24.92 18.89
CA LEU A 179 16.90 23.47 18.96
C LEU A 179 17.52 23.09 20.32
N THR A 180 16.65 22.80 21.29
CA THR A 180 17.07 22.41 22.65
C THR A 180 17.39 20.91 22.74
N ASP A 181 18.14 20.49 23.77
CA ASP A 181 18.39 19.06 24.06
C ASP A 181 17.11 18.29 24.33
N ALA A 182 16.09 18.90 24.92
CA ALA A 182 14.79 18.30 25.12
C ALA A 182 14.10 17.96 23.79
N ARG A 183 14.16 18.84 22.78
CA ARG A 183 13.61 18.55 21.44
C ARG A 183 14.35 17.39 20.76
N VAL A 184 15.67 17.36 20.89
CA VAL A 184 16.50 16.27 20.35
C VAL A 184 16.18 14.95 21.05
N TRP A 185 16.02 15.00 22.38
CA TRP A 185 15.65 13.82 23.17
C TRP A 185 14.29 13.27 22.75
N ASN A 186 13.28 14.11 22.60
CA ASN A 186 11.95 13.66 22.14
C ASN A 186 12.03 12.99 20.76
N ARG A 187 12.76 13.57 19.81
CA ARG A 187 12.98 12.93 18.49
C ARG A 187 13.69 11.59 18.61
N LEU A 188 14.67 11.46 19.50
CA LEU A 188 15.34 10.18 19.79
C LEU A 188 14.32 9.12 20.27
N LEU A 189 13.45 9.51 21.21
CA LEU A 189 12.43 8.60 21.76
C LEU A 189 11.39 8.17 20.71
N ASP A 190 10.96 9.11 19.86
CA ASP A 190 10.03 8.83 18.76
C ASP A 190 10.65 7.85 17.75
N ALA A 191 11.92 8.06 17.38
CA ALA A 191 12.66 7.15 16.51
C ALA A 191 12.85 5.77 17.16
N ALA A 192 13.15 5.72 18.45
CA ALA A 192 13.30 4.48 19.21
C ALA A 192 11.98 3.72 19.31
N ALA A 193 10.86 4.39 19.54
CA ALA A 193 9.52 3.80 19.56
C ALA A 193 9.15 3.19 18.19
N ALA A 194 9.45 3.92 17.11
CA ALA A 194 9.25 3.43 15.73
C ALA A 194 10.24 2.30 15.34
N GLY A 195 11.30 2.09 16.12
CA GLY A 195 12.37 1.15 15.80
C GLY A 195 13.29 1.61 14.67
N ASN A 196 13.28 2.91 14.37
CA ASN A 196 14.18 3.53 13.37
C ASN A 196 15.53 3.86 14.04
N THR A 197 16.43 2.89 13.99
CA THR A 197 17.75 3.00 14.65
C THR A 197 18.66 4.04 14.00
N GLU A 198 18.52 4.30 12.70
CA GLU A 198 19.28 5.32 11.98
C GLU A 198 18.90 6.74 12.44
N SER A 199 17.59 7.05 12.46
CA SER A 199 17.11 8.34 12.99
C SER A 199 17.43 8.52 14.46
N ALA A 200 17.36 7.44 15.26
CA ALA A 200 17.73 7.49 16.67
C ALA A 200 19.22 7.79 16.86
N ALA A 201 20.11 7.15 16.07
CA ALA A 201 21.55 7.41 16.12
C ALA A 201 21.88 8.85 15.66
N ALA A 202 21.21 9.35 14.63
CA ALA A 202 21.36 10.73 14.17
C ALA A 202 20.96 11.74 15.28
N ALA A 203 19.83 11.51 15.95
CA ALA A 203 19.42 12.36 17.07
C ALA A 203 20.41 12.27 18.24
N ALA A 204 20.86 11.07 18.61
CA ALA A 204 21.85 10.87 19.65
C ALA A 204 23.13 11.64 19.38
N SER A 205 23.59 11.71 18.11
CA SER A 205 24.81 12.41 17.72
C SER A 205 24.76 13.94 17.98
N MET A 206 23.56 14.50 18.14
CA MET A 206 23.35 15.91 18.43
C MET A 206 23.43 16.24 19.92
N LEU A 207 23.49 15.24 20.80
CA LEU A 207 23.60 15.40 22.26
C LEU A 207 25.06 15.32 22.71
N SER A 208 25.35 15.77 23.94
CA SER A 208 26.68 15.76 24.53
C SER A 208 26.64 15.35 26.01
N GLY A 209 27.81 15.01 26.59
CA GLY A 209 27.93 14.65 27.99
C GLY A 209 27.06 13.48 28.40
N PRO A 210 26.47 13.48 29.62
CA PRO A 210 25.65 12.41 30.16
C PRO A 210 24.45 12.09 29.27
N ASP A 211 23.84 13.07 28.60
CA ASP A 211 22.73 12.93 27.72
C ASP A 211 23.11 12.11 26.46
N ARG A 212 24.29 12.32 25.93
CA ARG A 212 24.82 11.54 24.83
C ARG A 212 25.01 10.07 25.21
N GLU A 213 25.60 9.81 26.36
CA GLU A 213 25.79 8.45 26.84
C GLU A 213 24.47 7.70 27.04
N ALA A 214 23.46 8.38 27.60
CA ALA A 214 22.13 7.81 27.76
C ALA A 214 21.45 7.54 26.42
N ALA A 215 21.60 8.47 25.46
CA ALA A 215 21.09 8.32 24.09
C ALA A 215 21.74 7.14 23.36
N ASP A 216 23.05 6.98 23.46
CA ASP A 216 23.78 5.86 22.87
C ASP A 216 23.32 4.50 23.46
N ARG A 217 22.97 4.47 24.76
CA ARG A 217 22.35 3.29 25.40
C ARG A 217 20.98 2.98 24.79
N ILE A 218 20.13 3.99 24.53
CA ILE A 218 18.84 3.80 23.84
C ILE A 218 19.06 3.21 22.45
N VAL A 219 19.94 3.80 21.64
CA VAL A 219 20.26 3.33 20.29
C VAL A 219 20.74 1.87 20.33
N ALA A 220 21.66 1.56 21.23
CA ALA A 220 22.17 0.19 21.39
C ALA A 220 21.09 -0.78 21.84
N ALA A 221 20.23 -0.41 22.81
CA ALA A 221 19.15 -1.23 23.35
C ALA A 221 18.06 -1.52 22.30
N VAL A 222 17.75 -0.57 21.41
CA VAL A 222 16.78 -0.76 20.33
C VAL A 222 17.39 -1.56 19.17
N SER A 223 18.68 -1.39 18.87
CA SER A 223 19.38 -2.09 17.80
C SER A 223 19.64 -3.56 18.13
N ASN A 224 20.20 -3.82 19.32
CA ASN A 224 20.52 -5.15 19.80
C ASN A 224 20.11 -5.31 21.28
N PRO A 225 18.80 -5.48 21.54
CA PRO A 225 18.29 -5.47 22.90
C PRO A 225 18.86 -6.59 23.79
N ALA A 226 18.99 -7.80 23.27
CA ALA A 226 19.48 -8.95 24.06
C ALA A 226 20.87 -8.70 24.65
N ALA A 227 21.85 -8.38 23.80
CA ALA A 227 23.23 -8.17 24.21
C ALA A 227 23.39 -6.88 25.06
N THR A 228 22.62 -5.84 24.75
CA THR A 228 22.73 -4.56 25.44
C THR A 228 22.12 -4.62 26.83
N LEU A 229 20.92 -5.17 26.96
CA LEU A 229 20.19 -5.24 28.23
C LEU A 229 20.75 -6.30 29.20
N ALA A 230 21.55 -7.26 28.73
CA ALA A 230 22.25 -8.19 29.58
C ALA A 230 23.16 -7.49 30.61
N LYS A 231 23.58 -6.24 30.35
CA LYS A 231 24.42 -5.41 31.23
C LYS A 231 23.60 -4.40 32.04
N ALA A 232 22.28 -4.32 31.86
CA ALA A 232 21.45 -3.27 32.44
C ALA A 232 21.38 -3.30 33.98
N GLU A 233 21.57 -4.44 34.61
CA GLU A 233 21.63 -4.54 36.08
C GLU A 233 22.71 -3.65 36.70
N GLN A 234 23.79 -3.38 35.96
CA GLN A 234 24.93 -2.58 36.39
C GLN A 234 24.78 -1.08 36.06
N TRP A 235 23.69 -0.71 35.37
CA TRP A 235 23.49 0.69 34.97
C TRP A 235 23.00 1.56 36.15
N PRO A 236 23.33 2.87 36.16
CA PRO A 236 22.82 3.78 37.18
C PRO A 236 21.29 3.92 37.07
N ASP A 237 20.64 4.13 38.21
CA ASP A 237 19.19 4.35 38.28
C ASP A 237 18.88 5.84 38.01
N GLU A 238 18.93 6.24 36.76
CA GLU A 238 18.66 7.59 36.26
C GLU A 238 17.49 7.60 35.29
N PRO A 239 16.69 8.69 35.21
CA PRO A 239 15.50 8.72 34.35
C PRO A 239 15.79 8.34 32.89
N ARG A 240 16.82 8.91 32.27
CA ARG A 240 17.20 8.64 30.88
C ARG A 240 17.79 7.26 30.65
N VAL A 241 18.42 6.68 31.67
CA VAL A 241 18.88 5.28 31.63
C VAL A 241 17.69 4.33 31.71
N ARG A 242 16.69 4.65 32.51
CA ARG A 242 15.42 3.89 32.55
C ARG A 242 14.69 3.92 31.22
N ASP A 243 14.71 5.03 30.47
CA ASP A 243 14.21 5.08 29.09
C ASP A 243 14.92 4.05 28.20
N ALA A 244 16.26 3.95 28.27
CA ALA A 244 16.99 2.96 27.49
C ALA A 244 16.57 1.52 27.80
N VAL A 245 16.35 1.22 29.08
CA VAL A 245 15.86 -0.11 29.49
C VAL A 245 14.42 -0.34 29.04
N ALA A 246 13.53 0.65 29.19
CA ALA A 246 12.11 0.52 28.82
C ALA A 246 11.93 0.32 27.29
N TYR A 247 12.55 1.16 26.47
CA TYR A 247 12.49 1.03 25.02
C TYR A 247 13.18 -0.24 24.53
N GLY A 248 14.31 -0.60 25.15
CA GLY A 248 15.02 -1.84 24.86
C GLY A 248 14.21 -3.09 25.17
N LEU A 249 13.54 -3.14 26.34
CA LEU A 249 12.66 -4.26 26.72
C LEU A 249 11.44 -4.36 25.82
N ALA A 250 10.81 -3.24 25.48
CA ALA A 250 9.69 -3.23 24.52
C ALA A 250 10.14 -3.76 23.14
N ARG A 251 11.33 -3.37 22.68
CA ARG A 251 11.90 -3.89 21.44
C ARG A 251 12.27 -5.37 21.53
N TYR A 252 12.76 -5.82 22.68
CA TYR A 252 13.10 -7.21 22.93
C TYR A 252 11.85 -8.08 22.97
N ALA A 253 10.78 -7.64 23.64
CA ALA A 253 9.51 -8.35 23.70
C ALA A 253 8.95 -8.64 22.29
N ARG A 254 9.11 -7.71 21.34
CA ARG A 254 8.72 -7.91 19.93
C ARG A 254 9.51 -9.01 19.23
N ARG A 255 10.78 -9.23 19.59
CA ARG A 255 11.67 -10.23 18.97
C ARG A 255 11.60 -11.58 19.67
N ASP A 256 11.61 -11.56 20.99
CA ASP A 256 11.59 -12.71 21.87
C ASP A 256 10.92 -12.31 23.19
N SER A 257 9.62 -12.50 23.25
CA SER A 257 8.81 -12.11 24.41
C SER A 257 9.14 -12.92 25.65
N THR A 258 9.60 -14.16 25.52
CA THR A 258 9.95 -15.03 26.64
C THR A 258 11.23 -14.58 27.33
N SER A 259 12.28 -14.29 26.55
CA SER A 259 13.53 -13.77 27.08
C SER A 259 13.36 -12.35 27.66
N ALA A 260 12.54 -11.50 27.03
CA ALA A 260 12.22 -10.16 27.56
C ALA A 260 11.50 -10.24 28.90
N GLU A 261 10.56 -11.18 29.10
CA GLU A 261 9.88 -11.44 30.36
C GLU A 261 10.85 -11.87 31.46
N THR A 262 11.74 -12.81 31.14
CA THR A 262 12.78 -13.27 32.08
C THR A 262 13.67 -12.12 32.55
N LEU A 263 13.99 -11.21 31.62
CA LEU A 263 14.81 -10.05 31.95
C LEU A 263 14.02 -8.99 32.74
N TRP A 264 12.73 -8.77 32.40
CA TRP A 264 11.85 -7.89 33.18
C TRP A 264 11.70 -8.34 34.62
N ALA A 265 11.59 -9.66 34.91
CA ALA A 265 11.52 -10.19 36.23
C ALA A 265 12.72 -9.79 37.13
N LYS A 266 13.89 -9.56 36.52
CA LYS A 266 15.09 -9.09 37.20
C LYS A 266 15.15 -7.56 37.32
N LEU A 267 14.84 -6.85 36.21
CA LEU A 267 14.99 -5.42 36.13
C LEU A 267 13.80 -4.64 36.72
N GLY A 268 12.63 -5.25 36.81
CA GLY A 268 11.40 -4.60 37.27
C GLY A 268 11.47 -4.05 38.68
N SER A 269 12.23 -4.70 39.56
CA SER A 269 12.50 -4.23 40.95
C SER A 269 13.79 -3.47 41.11
N ARG A 270 14.67 -3.49 40.08
CA ARG A 270 16.00 -2.88 40.13
C ARG A 270 15.97 -1.35 39.96
N PHE A 271 15.03 -0.83 39.16
CA PHE A 271 14.92 0.56 38.82
C PHE A 271 13.68 1.22 39.42
N LYS A 272 13.78 2.52 39.75
CA LYS A 272 12.64 3.33 40.23
C LYS A 272 11.86 3.86 39.01
N TRP A 273 11.09 3.00 38.35
CA TRP A 273 10.30 3.32 37.20
C TRP A 273 9.31 4.46 37.47
N ASP A 274 9.19 5.38 36.49
CA ASP A 274 7.96 6.16 36.38
C ASP A 274 6.87 5.34 35.64
N ASP A 275 5.63 5.82 35.71
CA ASP A 275 4.48 5.09 35.16
C ASP A 275 4.60 4.92 33.64
N ALA A 276 5.08 5.93 32.91
CA ALA A 276 5.22 5.87 31.46
C ALA A 276 6.23 4.79 31.03
N GLN A 277 7.38 4.73 31.70
CA GLN A 277 8.43 3.74 31.46
C GLN A 277 7.92 2.32 31.78
N LYS A 278 7.29 2.15 32.95
CA LYS A 278 6.73 0.87 33.40
C LYS A 278 5.62 0.38 32.46
N ASN A 279 4.67 1.26 32.15
CA ASN A 279 3.52 0.96 31.30
C ASN A 279 3.96 0.56 29.89
N ARG A 280 4.99 1.19 29.32
CA ARG A 280 5.59 0.80 28.03
C ARG A 280 6.06 -0.67 28.04
N VAL A 281 6.75 -1.08 29.09
CA VAL A 281 7.25 -2.47 29.21
C VAL A 281 6.10 -3.45 29.40
N LEU A 282 5.16 -3.15 30.31
CA LEU A 282 4.03 -4.03 30.62
C LEU A 282 3.15 -4.24 29.39
N ASN A 283 2.80 -3.15 28.68
CA ASN A 283 2.03 -3.23 27.44
C ASN A 283 2.76 -4.10 26.39
N ALA A 284 4.04 -3.81 26.13
CA ALA A 284 4.82 -4.57 25.14
C ALA A 284 4.89 -6.07 25.49
N LEU A 285 5.12 -6.42 26.75
CA LEU A 285 5.12 -7.82 27.19
C LEU A 285 3.75 -8.45 26.98
N ALA A 286 2.66 -7.80 27.42
CA ALA A 286 1.30 -8.33 27.25
C ALA A 286 0.97 -8.56 25.77
N VAL A 287 1.22 -7.58 24.91
CA VAL A 287 0.95 -7.67 23.46
C VAL A 287 1.78 -8.77 22.81
N TYR A 288 3.10 -8.81 23.01
CA TYR A 288 3.96 -9.74 22.27
C TYR A 288 3.91 -11.18 22.82
N ARG A 289 3.60 -11.38 24.07
CA ARG A 289 3.25 -12.70 24.59
C ARG A 289 1.92 -13.17 24.01
N SER A 290 0.99 -12.27 23.76
CA SER A 290 -0.27 -12.58 23.09
C SER A 290 -0.08 -12.97 21.63
N THR A 291 0.79 -12.27 20.87
CA THR A 291 1.09 -12.65 19.48
C THR A 291 1.70 -14.05 19.35
N SER A 292 2.34 -14.54 20.40
CA SER A 292 2.93 -15.88 20.50
C SER A 292 1.97 -16.90 21.13
N TYR A 293 0.77 -16.50 21.54
CA TYR A 293 -0.19 -17.34 22.28
C TYR A 293 0.42 -18.01 23.52
N SER A 294 1.27 -17.27 24.25
CA SER A 294 1.89 -17.77 25.48
C SER A 294 0.81 -18.09 26.54
N PRO A 295 1.01 -19.13 27.38
CA PRO A 295 -0.01 -19.56 28.35
C PRO A 295 -0.44 -18.49 29.36
N ASP A 296 0.43 -17.53 29.66
CA ASP A 296 0.17 -16.42 30.58
C ASP A 296 -0.39 -15.15 29.89
N ALA A 297 -0.62 -15.18 28.57
CA ALA A 297 -1.02 -14.00 27.79
C ALA A 297 -2.30 -13.33 28.31
N LEU A 298 -3.35 -14.11 28.58
CA LEU A 298 -4.61 -13.58 29.10
C LEU A 298 -4.43 -12.94 30.50
N ALA A 299 -3.69 -13.62 31.40
CA ALA A 299 -3.42 -13.06 32.71
C ALA A 299 -2.64 -11.75 32.65
N ARG A 300 -1.70 -11.63 31.72
CA ARG A 300 -0.93 -10.40 31.46
C ARG A 300 -1.81 -9.25 30.96
N LEU A 301 -2.68 -9.53 30.02
CA LEU A 301 -3.60 -8.53 29.48
C LEU A 301 -4.55 -8.02 30.59
N LYS A 302 -5.11 -8.92 31.38
CA LYS A 302 -6.00 -8.56 32.49
C LYS A 302 -5.30 -7.84 33.66
N ALA A 303 -3.98 -7.97 33.75
CA ALA A 303 -3.18 -7.30 34.79
C ALA A 303 -2.63 -5.93 34.32
N LEU A 304 -2.89 -5.52 33.05
CA LEU A 304 -2.48 -4.20 32.60
C LEU A 304 -3.20 -3.10 33.38
N PRO A 305 -2.49 -2.08 33.88
CA PRO A 305 -3.14 -0.87 34.34
C PRO A 305 -3.87 -0.18 33.16
N PRO A 306 -5.03 0.48 33.41
CA PRO A 306 -5.77 1.17 32.35
C PRO A 306 -4.91 2.17 31.55
N GLU A 307 -3.96 2.83 32.19
CA GLU A 307 -3.04 3.80 31.56
C GLU A 307 -1.97 3.12 30.69
N ALA A 308 -1.78 1.80 30.82
CA ALA A 308 -0.89 1.02 29.99
C ALA A 308 -1.59 0.40 28.78
N GLU A 309 -2.91 0.38 28.76
CA GLU A 309 -3.67 -0.17 27.64
C GLU A 309 -3.63 0.75 26.42
N ASP A 310 -3.60 0.12 25.26
CA ASP A 310 -3.79 0.74 23.97
C ASP A 310 -4.73 -0.11 23.11
N ASP A 311 -5.07 0.38 21.91
CA ASP A 311 -5.94 -0.34 21.00
C ASP A 311 -5.39 -1.75 20.66
N ALA A 312 -4.06 -1.90 20.59
CA ALA A 312 -3.46 -3.20 20.29
C ALA A 312 -3.62 -4.21 21.43
N SER A 313 -3.40 -3.80 22.68
CA SER A 313 -3.57 -4.66 23.86
C SER A 313 -5.03 -5.09 24.03
N ARG A 314 -5.99 -4.17 23.83
CA ARG A 314 -7.43 -4.46 23.87
C ARG A 314 -7.84 -5.47 22.79
N GLU A 315 -7.39 -5.26 21.55
CA GLU A 315 -7.63 -6.22 20.47
C GLU A 315 -7.04 -7.60 20.77
N TRP A 316 -5.84 -7.65 21.37
CA TRP A 316 -5.23 -8.93 21.74
C TRP A 316 -5.95 -9.59 22.89
N HIS A 317 -6.56 -8.84 23.81
CA HIS A 317 -7.42 -9.39 24.85
C HIS A 317 -8.59 -10.15 24.23
N VAL A 318 -9.31 -9.53 23.28
CA VAL A 318 -10.37 -10.19 22.53
C VAL A 318 -9.85 -11.47 21.83
N ARG A 319 -8.73 -11.40 21.12
CA ARG A 319 -8.18 -12.53 20.35
C ARG A 319 -7.74 -13.69 21.22
N ILE A 320 -7.13 -13.43 22.37
CA ILE A 320 -6.68 -14.48 23.29
C ILE A 320 -7.86 -15.17 23.96
N ALA A 321 -8.85 -14.42 24.43
CA ALA A 321 -10.08 -14.98 25.00
C ALA A 321 -10.84 -15.82 23.95
N LEU A 322 -10.95 -15.29 22.73
CA LEU A 322 -11.58 -15.95 21.56
C LEU A 322 -10.88 -17.27 21.22
N ALA A 323 -9.55 -17.28 21.16
CA ALA A 323 -8.76 -18.47 20.88
C ALA A 323 -8.89 -19.55 21.97
N GLY A 324 -9.10 -19.14 23.21
CA GLY A 324 -9.39 -20.04 24.35
C GLY A 324 -10.82 -20.56 24.38
N GLY A 325 -11.72 -20.06 23.54
CA GLY A 325 -13.15 -20.42 23.56
C GLY A 325 -13.90 -19.89 24.77
N ASP A 326 -13.33 -18.95 25.51
CA ASP A 326 -14.00 -18.28 26.62
C ASP A 326 -14.91 -17.15 26.14
N TRP A 327 -16.14 -17.51 25.80
CA TRP A 327 -17.12 -16.58 25.24
C TRP A 327 -17.52 -15.46 26.20
N LYS A 328 -17.49 -15.70 27.51
CA LYS A 328 -17.81 -14.69 28.52
C LYS A 328 -16.68 -13.66 28.61
N GLU A 329 -15.45 -14.15 28.71
CA GLU A 329 -14.27 -13.26 28.69
C GLU A 329 -14.13 -12.52 27.39
N THR A 330 -14.40 -13.19 26.23
CA THR A 330 -14.39 -12.53 24.92
C THR A 330 -15.40 -11.38 24.86
N LEU A 331 -16.61 -11.57 25.42
CA LEU A 331 -17.61 -10.51 25.43
C LEU A 331 -17.18 -9.34 26.34
N ALA A 332 -16.61 -9.62 27.49
CA ALA A 332 -16.07 -8.59 28.40
C ALA A 332 -14.94 -7.81 27.71
N ALA A 333 -14.00 -8.50 27.04
CA ALA A 333 -12.94 -7.84 26.29
C ALA A 333 -13.46 -6.98 25.11
N LEU A 334 -14.56 -7.38 24.45
CA LEU A 334 -15.24 -6.57 23.44
C LEU A 334 -15.91 -5.32 24.04
N ASP A 335 -16.38 -5.39 25.29
CA ASP A 335 -16.93 -4.23 26.01
C ASP A 335 -15.85 -3.21 26.38
N ASP A 336 -14.61 -3.66 26.60
CA ASP A 336 -13.44 -2.83 26.95
C ASP A 336 -12.74 -2.17 25.74
N LEU A 337 -13.17 -2.46 24.51
CA LEU A 337 -12.64 -1.82 23.33
C LEU A 337 -12.88 -0.30 23.36
N SER A 338 -11.98 0.48 22.76
CA SER A 338 -12.15 1.93 22.65
C SER A 338 -13.42 2.30 21.89
N ALA A 339 -13.97 3.49 22.14
CA ALA A 339 -15.18 3.96 21.46
C ALA A 339 -15.05 3.99 19.92
N LEU A 340 -13.83 4.11 19.41
CA LEU A 340 -13.55 4.03 17.98
C LEU A 340 -13.61 2.58 17.49
N GLN A 341 -12.96 1.66 18.20
CA GLN A 341 -12.99 0.24 17.87
C GLN A 341 -14.40 -0.34 17.94
N GLN A 342 -15.22 0.04 18.92
CA GLN A 342 -16.60 -0.43 19.06
C GLN A 342 -17.50 -0.06 17.88
N LYS A 343 -17.14 0.95 17.06
CA LYS A 343 -17.84 1.33 15.84
C LYS A 343 -17.45 0.52 14.62
N ASP A 344 -16.31 -0.15 14.67
CA ASP A 344 -15.80 -0.97 13.56
C ASP A 344 -16.68 -2.23 13.38
N SER A 345 -17.07 -2.49 12.14
CA SER A 345 -17.91 -3.64 11.75
C SER A 345 -17.33 -4.98 12.18
N ARG A 346 -16.01 -5.12 12.22
CA ARG A 346 -15.29 -6.29 12.71
C ARG A 346 -15.72 -6.64 14.13
N TRP A 347 -15.58 -5.70 15.05
CA TRP A 347 -15.85 -5.95 16.48
C TRP A 347 -17.33 -6.07 16.76
N ARG A 348 -18.18 -5.32 16.03
CA ARG A 348 -19.64 -5.45 16.08
C ARG A 348 -20.08 -6.86 15.61
N TYR A 349 -19.57 -7.32 14.47
CA TYR A 349 -19.83 -8.67 13.98
C TYR A 349 -19.41 -9.73 15.00
N LEU A 350 -18.17 -9.65 15.52
CA LEU A 350 -17.66 -10.60 16.50
C LEU A 350 -18.48 -10.60 17.79
N ARG A 351 -18.94 -9.42 18.24
CA ARG A 351 -19.88 -9.32 19.37
C ARG A 351 -21.16 -10.12 19.11
N ALA A 352 -21.79 -9.97 17.96
CA ALA A 352 -22.99 -10.71 17.60
C ALA A 352 -22.72 -12.22 17.54
N ARG A 353 -21.58 -12.64 17.00
CA ARG A 353 -21.13 -14.04 16.97
C ARG A 353 -20.95 -14.61 18.38
N VAL A 354 -20.30 -13.88 19.27
CA VAL A 354 -20.06 -14.28 20.66
C VAL A 354 -21.38 -14.34 21.44
N LEU A 355 -22.28 -13.38 21.27
CA LEU A 355 -23.64 -13.42 21.82
C LEU A 355 -24.40 -14.68 21.37
N THR A 356 -24.24 -15.07 20.09
CA THR A 356 -24.83 -16.32 19.59
C THR A 356 -24.23 -17.56 20.28
N LYS A 357 -22.93 -17.60 20.56
CA LYS A 357 -22.28 -18.67 21.32
C LYS A 357 -22.75 -18.75 22.80
N LEU A 358 -23.20 -17.61 23.31
CA LEU A 358 -23.78 -17.49 24.68
C LEU A 358 -25.31 -17.71 24.70
N ASP A 359 -25.91 -18.13 23.60
CA ASP A 359 -27.37 -18.28 23.38
C ASP A 359 -28.19 -16.99 23.56
N ARG A 360 -27.54 -15.81 23.46
CA ARG A 360 -28.16 -14.48 23.53
C ARG A 360 -28.56 -13.97 22.12
N LYS A 361 -29.31 -14.78 21.38
CA LYS A 361 -29.65 -14.54 19.96
C LYS A 361 -30.46 -13.25 19.74
N ASN A 362 -31.35 -12.92 20.68
CA ASN A 362 -32.15 -11.71 20.60
C ASN A 362 -31.31 -10.42 20.62
N GLU A 363 -30.15 -10.45 21.28
CA GLU A 363 -29.21 -9.33 21.32
C GLU A 363 -28.28 -9.33 20.09
N ALA A 364 -27.97 -10.50 19.55
CA ALA A 364 -27.14 -10.63 18.35
C ALA A 364 -27.85 -10.17 17.07
N ALA A 365 -29.15 -10.46 16.94
CA ALA A 365 -29.91 -10.23 15.71
C ALA A 365 -29.90 -8.76 15.23
N PRO A 366 -30.15 -7.74 16.06
CA PRO A 366 -30.09 -6.34 15.62
C PRO A 366 -28.68 -5.91 15.22
N ILE A 367 -27.63 -6.50 15.85
CA ILE A 367 -26.24 -6.17 15.50
C ILE A 367 -25.89 -6.75 14.13
N PHE A 368 -26.30 -8.01 13.84
CA PHE A 368 -26.11 -8.57 12.50
C PHE A 368 -26.84 -7.75 11.44
N ALA A 369 -28.11 -7.36 11.68
CA ALA A 369 -28.89 -6.57 10.76
C ALA A 369 -28.23 -5.23 10.45
N ASP A 370 -27.64 -4.56 11.44
CA ASP A 370 -26.96 -3.29 11.26
C ASP A 370 -25.63 -3.48 10.48
N VAL A 371 -24.81 -4.47 10.85
CA VAL A 371 -23.54 -4.75 10.15
C VAL A 371 -23.76 -5.25 8.71
N ALA A 372 -24.84 -5.96 8.43
CA ALA A 372 -25.19 -6.47 7.09
C ALA A 372 -25.38 -5.37 6.03
N HIS A 373 -25.57 -4.11 6.44
CA HIS A 373 -25.65 -2.96 5.54
C HIS A 373 -24.30 -2.52 4.95
N GLU A 374 -23.20 -3.13 5.36
CA GLU A 374 -21.85 -2.79 4.87
C GLU A 374 -21.37 -3.77 3.78
N ALA A 375 -20.84 -3.23 2.68
CA ALA A 375 -20.21 -4.03 1.63
C ALA A 375 -18.75 -4.41 2.04
N SER A 376 -18.62 -5.14 3.14
CA SER A 376 -17.35 -5.52 3.76
C SER A 376 -17.31 -7.01 4.09
N PHE A 377 -16.14 -7.55 4.48
CA PHE A 377 -16.01 -8.94 4.92
C PHE A 377 -17.00 -9.30 6.03
N HIS A 378 -17.08 -8.46 7.07
CA HIS A 378 -17.97 -8.68 8.20
C HIS A 378 -19.44 -8.41 7.86
N GLY A 379 -19.69 -7.42 6.96
CA GLY A 379 -21.03 -7.15 6.47
C GLY A 379 -21.62 -8.30 5.66
N PHE A 380 -20.83 -8.90 4.78
CA PHE A 380 -21.27 -10.07 4.01
C PHE A 380 -21.49 -11.30 4.92
N LEU A 381 -20.63 -11.52 5.90
CA LEU A 381 -20.85 -12.60 6.89
C LEU A 381 -22.09 -12.33 7.75
N ALA A 382 -22.35 -11.10 8.18
CA ALA A 382 -23.54 -10.73 8.92
C ALA A 382 -24.81 -10.99 8.09
N ALA A 383 -24.81 -10.60 6.82
CA ALA A 383 -25.91 -10.88 5.89
C ALA A 383 -26.14 -12.40 5.67
N ASP A 384 -25.06 -13.20 5.70
CA ASP A 384 -25.19 -14.65 5.63
C ASP A 384 -25.82 -15.24 6.91
N TRP A 385 -25.53 -14.67 8.10
CA TRP A 385 -26.09 -15.11 9.37
C TRP A 385 -27.59 -14.90 9.49
N ILE A 386 -28.13 -13.86 8.87
CA ILE A 386 -29.57 -13.51 8.91
C ILE A 386 -30.28 -13.85 7.59
N ASP A 387 -29.58 -14.50 6.67
CA ASP A 387 -30.06 -14.89 5.33
C ASP A 387 -30.59 -13.71 4.47
N GLU A 388 -29.98 -12.54 4.61
CA GLU A 388 -30.33 -11.33 3.85
C GLU A 388 -29.48 -11.22 2.57
N PRO A 389 -29.97 -10.50 1.53
CA PRO A 389 -29.18 -10.10 0.39
C PRO A 389 -27.98 -9.23 0.78
N TYR A 390 -26.94 -9.21 -0.07
CA TYR A 390 -25.79 -8.35 0.16
C TYR A 390 -26.08 -6.89 -0.15
N ALA A 391 -25.69 -6.00 0.77
CA ALA A 391 -25.79 -4.58 0.63
C ALA A 391 -24.69 -4.02 -0.27
N ILE A 392 -24.81 -4.16 -1.60
CA ILE A 392 -23.89 -3.57 -2.57
C ILE A 392 -24.64 -2.48 -3.34
N CYS A 393 -24.25 -1.22 -3.17
CA CYS A 393 -24.89 -0.05 -3.77
C CYS A 393 -24.00 0.54 -4.86
N PRO A 394 -24.03 0.05 -6.11
CA PRO A 394 -23.20 0.59 -7.17
C PRO A 394 -23.63 2.01 -7.54
N ARG A 395 -22.64 2.85 -7.80
CA ARG A 395 -22.81 4.16 -8.45
C ARG A 395 -22.13 4.14 -9.81
N THR A 396 -22.67 4.91 -10.74
CA THR A 396 -22.02 5.23 -12.01
C THR A 396 -21.45 6.64 -11.94
N LEU A 397 -20.33 6.86 -12.57
CA LEU A 397 -19.77 8.21 -12.67
C LEU A 397 -20.60 9.00 -13.67
N ALA A 398 -21.20 10.10 -13.22
CA ALA A 398 -21.81 11.09 -14.12
C ALA A 398 -20.68 11.91 -14.75
N ALA A 399 -20.54 11.84 -16.07
CA ALA A 399 -19.55 12.60 -16.81
C ALA A 399 -20.23 13.74 -17.57
N ASP A 400 -19.73 14.97 -17.40
CA ASP A 400 -20.01 16.06 -18.32
C ASP A 400 -19.05 15.95 -19.51
N PRO A 401 -19.54 15.75 -20.75
CA PRO A 401 -18.69 15.59 -21.92
C PRO A 401 -17.74 16.77 -22.16
N ALA A 402 -18.13 17.99 -21.80
CA ALA A 402 -17.29 19.17 -21.94
C ALA A 402 -16.12 19.15 -20.93
N VAL A 403 -16.40 18.80 -19.68
CA VAL A 403 -15.37 18.65 -18.64
C VAL A 403 -14.47 17.48 -18.96
N GLU A 404 -15.00 16.35 -19.41
CA GLU A 404 -14.21 15.19 -19.83
C GLU A 404 -13.22 15.55 -20.96
N LYS A 405 -13.68 16.26 -21.97
CA LYS A 405 -12.82 16.74 -23.07
C LYS A 405 -11.74 17.69 -22.54
N ALA A 406 -12.07 18.60 -21.65
CA ALA A 406 -11.11 19.52 -21.03
C ALA A 406 -10.04 18.77 -20.23
N VAL A 407 -10.44 17.78 -19.43
CA VAL A 407 -9.53 16.92 -18.67
C VAL A 407 -8.64 16.10 -19.61
N ALA A 408 -9.21 15.46 -20.62
CA ALA A 408 -8.46 14.64 -21.58
C ALA A 408 -7.46 15.45 -22.41
N SER A 409 -7.68 16.75 -22.59
CA SER A 409 -6.79 17.65 -23.33
C SER A 409 -5.68 18.28 -22.50
N GLN A 410 -5.66 18.04 -21.19
CA GLN A 410 -4.58 18.56 -20.33
C GLN A 410 -3.23 17.95 -20.70
N SER A 411 -2.24 18.81 -20.90
CA SER A 411 -0.91 18.42 -21.39
C SER A 411 -0.20 17.41 -20.47
N ASP A 412 -0.36 17.53 -19.15
CA ASP A 412 0.25 16.62 -18.17
C ASP A 412 -0.37 15.22 -18.29
N LEU A 413 -1.71 15.10 -18.38
CA LEU A 413 -2.39 13.83 -18.61
C LEU A 413 -2.07 13.24 -19.99
N ALA A 414 -1.99 14.08 -21.01
CA ALA A 414 -1.61 13.63 -22.35
C ALA A 414 -0.20 12.99 -22.34
N ARG A 415 0.76 13.57 -21.59
CA ARG A 415 2.09 12.97 -21.40
C ARG A 415 2.04 11.68 -20.59
N ALA A 416 1.25 11.64 -19.51
CA ALA A 416 1.09 10.44 -18.71
C ALA A 416 0.57 9.26 -19.54
N PHE A 417 -0.47 9.48 -20.33
CA PHE A 417 -1.05 8.45 -21.19
C PHE A 417 -0.13 8.06 -22.36
N GLU A 418 0.66 9.01 -22.87
CA GLU A 418 1.61 8.71 -23.94
C GLU A 418 2.77 7.84 -23.41
N PHE A 419 3.31 8.12 -22.22
CA PHE A 419 4.26 7.25 -21.55
C PHE A 419 3.68 5.86 -21.24
N GLN A 420 2.43 5.80 -20.78
CA GLN A 420 1.75 4.52 -20.54
C GLN A 420 1.64 3.71 -21.85
N THR A 421 1.29 4.33 -22.96
CA THR A 421 1.23 3.68 -24.28
C THR A 421 2.61 3.19 -24.75
N LEU A 422 3.68 3.89 -24.37
CA LEU A 422 5.05 3.48 -24.66
C LEU A 422 5.55 2.34 -23.73
N GLY A 423 4.80 1.96 -22.70
CA GLY A 423 5.23 1.01 -21.68
C GLY A 423 6.26 1.59 -20.70
N MET A 424 6.45 2.91 -20.69
CA MET A 424 7.33 3.62 -19.76
C MET A 424 6.55 3.98 -18.48
N LEU A 425 6.17 2.93 -17.72
CA LEU A 425 5.23 3.05 -16.62
C LEU A 425 5.72 3.92 -15.44
N PRO A 426 7.01 3.90 -15.05
CA PRO A 426 7.52 4.81 -14.02
C PRO A 426 7.34 6.30 -14.40
N GLU A 427 7.67 6.68 -15.62
CA GLU A 427 7.51 8.04 -16.13
C GLU A 427 6.03 8.41 -16.24
N ALA A 428 5.20 7.47 -16.72
CA ALA A 428 3.76 7.64 -16.80
C ALA A 428 3.16 7.96 -15.41
N ARG A 429 3.55 7.23 -14.38
CA ARG A 429 3.08 7.47 -13.00
C ARG A 429 3.54 8.82 -12.45
N ARG A 430 4.78 9.22 -12.72
CA ARG A 430 5.26 10.54 -12.29
C ARG A 430 4.45 11.69 -12.90
N GLU A 431 4.15 11.62 -14.21
CA GLU A 431 3.29 12.61 -14.89
C GLU A 431 1.86 12.55 -14.36
N TRP A 432 1.32 11.35 -14.17
CA TRP A 432 0.00 11.16 -13.56
C TRP A 432 -0.10 11.81 -12.20
N ASP A 433 0.83 11.51 -11.30
CA ASP A 433 0.82 12.07 -9.95
C ASP A 433 1.01 13.60 -9.95
N PHE A 434 1.77 14.11 -10.91
CA PHE A 434 1.94 15.53 -11.09
C PHE A 434 0.66 16.21 -11.61
N ALA A 435 -0.02 15.61 -12.58
CA ALA A 435 -1.30 16.08 -13.10
C ALA A 435 -2.38 16.07 -12.02
N MET A 436 -2.53 14.95 -11.29
CA MET A 436 -3.56 14.78 -10.27
C MET A 436 -3.47 15.81 -9.13
N ARG A 437 -2.28 16.33 -8.84
CA ARG A 437 -2.12 17.42 -7.83
C ARG A 437 -2.68 18.77 -8.27
N LYS A 438 -2.86 18.98 -9.57
CA LYS A 438 -3.35 20.23 -10.14
C LYS A 438 -4.85 20.24 -10.39
N LEU A 439 -5.47 19.06 -10.40
CA LEU A 439 -6.88 18.87 -10.67
C LEU A 439 -7.72 19.09 -9.41
N ASP A 440 -8.92 19.60 -9.57
CA ASP A 440 -9.97 19.53 -8.57
C ASP A 440 -10.58 18.10 -8.49
N ASP A 441 -11.40 17.83 -7.51
CA ASP A 441 -11.90 16.48 -7.28
C ASP A 441 -12.81 15.95 -8.41
N PRO A 442 -13.72 16.75 -9.03
CA PRO A 442 -14.43 16.31 -10.21
C PRO A 442 -13.51 15.91 -11.38
N ALA A 443 -12.50 16.73 -11.68
CA ALA A 443 -11.55 16.47 -12.75
C ALA A 443 -10.65 15.24 -12.43
N LYS A 444 -10.25 15.03 -11.17
CA LYS A 444 -9.54 13.83 -10.74
C LYS A 444 -10.35 12.56 -10.98
N ARG A 445 -11.66 12.58 -10.65
CA ARG A 445 -12.56 11.46 -10.90
C ARG A 445 -12.61 11.12 -12.40
N LEU A 446 -12.75 12.12 -13.25
CA LEU A 446 -12.77 11.93 -14.71
C LEU A 446 -11.41 11.43 -15.24
N ALA A 447 -10.29 11.95 -14.73
CA ALA A 447 -8.96 11.46 -15.11
C ALA A 447 -8.79 9.98 -14.74
N ALA A 448 -9.24 9.56 -13.56
CA ALA A 448 -9.19 8.17 -13.13
C ALA A 448 -10.09 7.27 -14.00
N ASP A 449 -11.26 7.74 -14.41
CA ASP A 449 -12.12 7.02 -15.35
C ASP A 449 -11.51 6.91 -16.75
N LEU A 450 -10.85 7.96 -17.23
CA LEU A 450 -10.07 7.91 -18.48
C LEU A 450 -8.94 6.88 -18.42
N ALA A 451 -8.25 6.77 -17.27
CA ALA A 451 -7.24 5.75 -17.06
C ALA A 451 -7.85 4.34 -17.11
N TYR A 452 -8.98 4.12 -16.43
CA TYR A 452 -9.73 2.85 -16.48
C TYR A 452 -10.11 2.47 -17.93
N ARG A 453 -10.72 3.37 -18.66
CA ARG A 453 -11.15 3.15 -20.06
C ARG A 453 -9.99 2.88 -21.01
N ARG A 454 -8.78 3.35 -20.68
CA ARG A 454 -7.53 3.11 -21.43
C ARG A 454 -6.79 1.86 -20.98
N GLY A 455 -7.35 1.05 -20.05
CA GLY A 455 -6.73 -0.16 -19.55
C GLY A 455 -5.62 0.09 -18.51
N TRP A 456 -5.49 1.32 -17.99
CA TRP A 456 -4.55 1.64 -16.92
C TRP A 456 -5.25 1.52 -15.57
N TYR A 457 -5.62 0.28 -15.24
CA TYR A 457 -6.55 -0.04 -14.17
C TYR A 457 -6.07 0.35 -12.77
N ASP A 458 -4.79 0.16 -12.48
CA ASP A 458 -4.23 0.46 -11.16
C ASP A 458 -4.45 1.94 -10.77
N ARG A 459 -4.39 2.89 -11.70
CA ARG A 459 -4.65 4.31 -11.42
C ARG A 459 -6.08 4.57 -10.97
N ALA A 460 -7.04 3.93 -11.61
CA ALA A 460 -8.45 4.01 -11.21
C ALA A 460 -8.69 3.29 -9.88
N VAL A 461 -8.15 2.08 -9.75
CA VAL A 461 -8.28 1.26 -8.54
C VAL A 461 -7.75 1.99 -7.30
N PHE A 462 -6.55 2.56 -7.35
CA PHE A 462 -5.98 3.31 -6.23
C PHE A 462 -6.79 4.57 -5.92
N PHE A 463 -7.15 5.34 -6.94
CA PHE A 463 -7.88 6.58 -6.74
C PHE A 463 -9.25 6.34 -6.10
N TYR A 464 -10.07 5.47 -6.68
CA TYR A 464 -11.43 5.21 -6.20
C TYR A 464 -11.50 4.38 -4.90
N SER A 465 -10.40 3.77 -4.46
CA SER A 465 -10.35 3.08 -3.18
C SER A 465 -9.94 3.97 -2.01
N ALA A 466 -9.32 5.12 -2.29
CA ALA A 466 -8.82 6.04 -1.28
C ALA A 466 -9.88 6.99 -0.71
N ASP A 467 -10.96 7.27 -1.47
CA ASP A 467 -12.00 8.24 -1.12
C ASP A 467 -13.32 7.49 -0.81
N PRO A 468 -13.87 7.61 0.42
CA PRO A 468 -15.12 6.97 0.81
C PRO A 468 -16.30 7.27 -0.13
N GLU A 469 -16.37 8.49 -0.68
CA GLU A 469 -17.41 8.91 -1.63
C GLU A 469 -17.40 8.12 -2.93
N THR A 470 -16.22 7.64 -3.34
CA THR A 470 -15.99 6.91 -4.59
C THR A 470 -15.94 5.39 -4.41
N GLN A 471 -15.98 4.90 -3.19
CA GLN A 471 -15.94 3.44 -2.93
C GLN A 471 -17.09 2.65 -3.57
N ARG A 472 -18.20 3.32 -3.91
CA ARG A 472 -19.37 2.73 -4.59
C ARG A 472 -19.21 2.64 -6.12
N LEU A 473 -18.10 3.12 -6.70
CA LEU A 473 -17.75 2.97 -8.11
C LEU A 473 -17.09 1.59 -8.35
N TYR A 474 -17.87 0.54 -8.17
CA TYR A 474 -17.36 -0.85 -8.18
C TYR A 474 -16.77 -1.26 -9.54
N GLU A 475 -17.28 -0.72 -10.64
CA GLU A 475 -16.76 -1.01 -11.96
C GLU A 475 -15.28 -0.66 -12.07
N GLN A 476 -14.91 0.54 -11.64
CA GLN A 476 -13.55 1.05 -11.72
C GLN A 476 -12.64 0.45 -10.65
N ARG A 477 -13.19 0.10 -9.48
CA ARG A 477 -12.42 -0.48 -8.36
C ARG A 477 -12.13 -1.97 -8.53
N PHE A 478 -12.97 -2.66 -9.28
CA PHE A 478 -12.90 -4.11 -9.49
C PHE A 478 -12.98 -4.43 -10.99
N PRO A 479 -11.99 -4.04 -11.79
CA PRO A 479 -11.98 -4.26 -13.23
C PRO A 479 -12.01 -5.74 -13.59
N LEU A 480 -12.81 -6.11 -14.60
CA LEU A 480 -12.82 -7.44 -15.19
C LEU A 480 -11.85 -7.51 -16.38
N ALA A 481 -10.58 -7.14 -16.14
CA ALA A 481 -9.55 -7.19 -17.18
C ALA A 481 -9.11 -8.62 -17.45
N LEU A 482 -8.61 -8.90 -18.67
CA LEU A 482 -8.15 -10.22 -19.12
C LEU A 482 -9.20 -11.33 -18.89
N GLU A 483 -10.49 -11.01 -19.00
CA GLU A 483 -11.59 -11.86 -18.51
C GLU A 483 -11.52 -13.30 -19.03
N THR A 484 -11.43 -13.49 -20.35
CA THR A 484 -11.33 -14.82 -20.96
C THR A 484 -10.12 -15.60 -20.45
N HIS A 485 -8.99 -14.90 -20.22
CA HIS A 485 -7.76 -15.54 -19.76
C HIS A 485 -7.86 -15.94 -18.28
N VAL A 486 -8.26 -15.03 -17.39
CA VAL A 486 -8.42 -15.33 -15.96
C VAL A 486 -9.42 -16.45 -15.73
N LYS A 487 -10.58 -16.42 -16.41
CA LYS A 487 -11.58 -17.48 -16.30
C LYS A 487 -11.05 -18.84 -16.76
N ARG A 488 -10.32 -18.86 -17.88
CA ARG A 488 -9.73 -20.10 -18.42
C ARG A 488 -8.70 -20.69 -17.45
N GLU A 489 -7.76 -19.87 -16.99
CA GLU A 489 -6.68 -20.35 -16.11
C GLU A 489 -7.21 -20.76 -14.73
N ALA A 490 -8.15 -20.01 -14.16
CA ALA A 490 -8.81 -20.38 -12.91
C ALA A 490 -9.55 -21.70 -13.02
N SER A 491 -10.34 -21.88 -14.10
CA SER A 491 -11.04 -23.14 -14.35
C SER A 491 -10.06 -24.30 -14.57
N GLY A 492 -8.98 -24.09 -15.31
CA GLY A 492 -7.92 -25.07 -15.52
C GLY A 492 -7.18 -25.47 -14.23
N ALA A 493 -7.11 -24.56 -13.25
CA ALA A 493 -6.56 -24.81 -11.92
C ALA A 493 -7.59 -25.33 -10.90
N GLY A 494 -8.85 -25.56 -11.30
CA GLY A 494 -9.91 -26.04 -10.41
C GLY A 494 -10.36 -25.04 -9.35
N ILE A 495 -10.13 -23.74 -9.54
CA ILE A 495 -10.45 -22.68 -8.58
C ILE A 495 -11.55 -21.74 -9.10
N ASP A 496 -12.22 -21.06 -8.16
CA ASP A 496 -13.22 -20.03 -8.47
C ASP A 496 -12.57 -18.81 -9.17
N PRO A 497 -13.02 -18.45 -10.40
CA PRO A 497 -12.53 -17.24 -11.08
C PRO A 497 -12.68 -15.96 -10.25
N ALA A 498 -13.75 -15.83 -9.46
CA ALA A 498 -13.94 -14.68 -8.58
C ALA A 498 -12.84 -14.58 -7.50
N TRP A 499 -12.39 -15.72 -7.01
CA TRP A 499 -11.27 -15.78 -6.07
C TRP A 499 -9.94 -15.45 -6.74
N ALA A 500 -9.68 -15.93 -7.95
CA ALA A 500 -8.48 -15.56 -8.71
C ALA A 500 -8.41 -14.04 -8.94
N TYR A 501 -9.51 -13.42 -9.35
CA TYR A 501 -9.63 -11.97 -9.48
C TYR A 501 -9.39 -11.24 -8.16
N ALA A 502 -9.91 -11.76 -7.05
CA ALA A 502 -9.73 -11.20 -5.72
C ALA A 502 -8.26 -11.19 -5.29
N ILE A 503 -7.51 -12.27 -5.59
CA ILE A 503 -6.05 -12.34 -5.36
C ILE A 503 -5.33 -11.26 -6.19
N ILE A 504 -5.56 -11.17 -7.51
CA ILE A 504 -4.95 -10.14 -8.37
C ILE A 504 -5.21 -8.74 -7.79
N ARG A 505 -6.44 -8.48 -7.39
CA ARG A 505 -6.85 -7.18 -6.83
C ARG A 505 -6.18 -6.88 -5.49
N ALA A 506 -6.03 -7.88 -4.63
CA ALA A 506 -5.41 -7.74 -3.31
C ALA A 506 -3.88 -7.58 -3.38
N GLU A 507 -3.23 -8.27 -4.34
CA GLU A 507 -1.79 -8.32 -4.49
C GLU A 507 -1.21 -7.07 -5.18
N SER A 508 -1.80 -6.64 -6.27
CA SER A 508 -1.23 -5.60 -7.12
C SER A 508 -2.16 -4.42 -7.40
N ALA A 509 -3.43 -4.51 -7.04
CA ALA A 509 -4.44 -3.57 -7.52
C ALA A 509 -4.42 -3.38 -9.05
N TRP A 510 -4.09 -4.43 -9.79
CA TRP A 510 -3.93 -4.45 -11.25
C TRP A 510 -2.68 -3.73 -11.79
N MET A 511 -1.68 -3.45 -10.95
CA MET A 511 -0.39 -2.93 -11.39
C MET A 511 0.43 -4.06 -12.01
N THR A 512 0.61 -4.04 -13.33
CA THR A 512 1.27 -5.12 -14.08
C THR A 512 2.77 -5.22 -13.78
N ASP A 513 3.42 -4.10 -13.47
CA ASP A 513 4.84 -4.00 -13.11
C ASP A 513 5.06 -3.86 -11.60
N ALA A 514 4.12 -4.32 -10.78
CA ALA A 514 4.26 -4.31 -9.33
C ALA A 514 5.47 -5.16 -8.90
N HIS A 515 6.30 -4.58 -8.03
CA HIS A 515 7.45 -5.25 -7.43
C HIS A 515 7.50 -4.89 -5.94
N SER A 516 7.43 -5.90 -5.08
CA SER A 516 7.42 -5.70 -3.63
C SER A 516 8.81 -5.74 -3.01
N HIS A 517 8.95 -5.23 -1.77
CA HIS A 517 10.19 -5.35 -1.00
C HIS A 517 10.60 -6.81 -0.68
N ALA A 518 9.63 -7.73 -0.73
CA ALA A 518 9.87 -9.16 -0.55
C ALA A 518 10.26 -9.86 -1.86
N ASP A 519 10.58 -9.10 -2.92
CA ASP A 519 10.94 -9.62 -4.25
C ASP A 519 9.81 -10.40 -4.93
N ALA A 520 8.55 -9.97 -4.75
CA ALA A 520 7.38 -10.50 -5.44
C ALA A 520 7.00 -9.63 -6.64
N TYR A 521 6.59 -10.26 -7.76
CA TYR A 521 6.45 -9.61 -9.08
C TYR A 521 5.07 -9.77 -9.69
N GLY A 522 4.59 -8.70 -10.31
CA GLY A 522 3.46 -8.66 -11.24
C GLY A 522 2.09 -8.75 -10.57
N LEU A 523 1.08 -9.09 -11.37
CA LEU A 523 -0.34 -9.03 -10.97
C LEU A 523 -0.67 -9.86 -9.73
N MET A 524 -0.14 -11.08 -9.62
CA MET A 524 -0.37 -12.00 -8.50
C MET A 524 0.81 -12.08 -7.54
N GLN A 525 1.77 -11.14 -7.62
CA GLN A 525 2.92 -11.01 -6.71
C GLN A 525 3.66 -12.33 -6.47
N LEU A 526 4.13 -12.94 -7.55
CA LEU A 526 4.85 -14.20 -7.46
C LEU A 526 6.32 -13.98 -7.10
N LEU A 527 6.82 -14.75 -6.15
CA LEU A 527 8.25 -14.85 -5.87
C LEU A 527 8.96 -15.59 -7.03
N PRO A 528 10.15 -15.13 -7.46
CA PRO A 528 10.90 -15.78 -8.56
C PRO A 528 11.12 -17.27 -8.38
N GLY A 529 11.39 -17.72 -7.14
CA GLY A 529 11.54 -19.12 -6.81
C GLY A 529 10.29 -19.95 -7.03
N VAL A 530 9.13 -19.41 -6.62
CA VAL A 530 7.80 -20.02 -6.83
C VAL A 530 7.49 -20.08 -8.33
N ALA A 531 7.66 -18.96 -9.04
CA ALA A 531 7.41 -18.88 -10.48
C ALA A 531 8.28 -19.87 -11.27
N LYS A 532 9.57 -19.99 -10.93
CA LYS A 532 10.48 -20.96 -11.55
C LYS A 532 10.00 -22.40 -11.34
N HIS A 533 9.64 -22.75 -10.11
CA HIS A 533 9.13 -24.09 -9.79
C HIS A 533 7.84 -24.38 -10.54
N MET A 534 6.90 -23.46 -10.57
CA MET A 534 5.64 -23.59 -11.29
C MET A 534 5.87 -23.71 -12.79
N ALA A 535 6.70 -22.86 -13.39
CA ALA A 535 7.00 -22.90 -14.81
C ALA A 535 7.64 -24.22 -15.24
N GLN A 536 8.57 -24.76 -14.43
CA GLN A 536 9.19 -26.06 -14.70
C GLN A 536 8.18 -27.20 -14.66
N SER A 537 7.29 -27.24 -13.66
CA SER A 537 6.29 -28.30 -13.53
C SER A 537 5.21 -28.25 -14.62
N GLU A 538 4.84 -27.06 -15.05
CA GLU A 538 3.82 -26.80 -16.07
C GLU A 538 4.38 -26.68 -17.50
N LYS A 539 5.73 -26.75 -17.65
CA LYS A 539 6.44 -26.58 -18.93
C LYS A 539 6.17 -25.25 -19.60
N LEU A 540 6.06 -24.18 -18.79
CA LEU A 540 5.83 -22.80 -19.25
C LEU A 540 7.15 -22.06 -19.44
N PRO A 541 7.22 -21.08 -20.35
CA PRO A 541 8.41 -20.28 -20.55
C PRO A 541 8.60 -19.29 -19.38
N TYR A 542 9.73 -19.42 -18.69
CA TYR A 542 10.15 -18.49 -17.64
C TYR A 542 11.68 -18.49 -17.57
N ASN A 543 12.31 -17.33 -17.81
CA ASN A 543 13.77 -17.20 -17.88
C ASN A 543 14.34 -16.30 -16.77
N ARG A 544 13.61 -15.24 -16.41
CA ARG A 544 14.06 -14.20 -15.47
C ARG A 544 12.89 -13.56 -14.73
N PRO A 545 13.13 -12.92 -13.57
CA PRO A 545 12.05 -12.30 -12.76
C PRO A 545 11.19 -11.30 -13.53
N SER A 546 11.78 -10.50 -14.42
CA SER A 546 11.03 -9.52 -15.21
C SER A 546 10.00 -10.12 -16.20
N ASP A 547 10.08 -11.42 -16.49
CA ASP A 547 9.05 -12.09 -17.30
C ASP A 547 7.70 -12.11 -16.58
N LEU A 548 7.71 -11.99 -15.23
CA LEU A 548 6.51 -11.89 -14.41
C LEU A 548 5.77 -10.55 -14.52
N PHE A 549 6.32 -9.58 -15.21
CA PHE A 549 5.60 -8.36 -15.58
C PHE A 549 4.69 -8.56 -16.81
N ASP A 550 4.84 -9.69 -17.53
CA ASP A 550 3.83 -10.10 -18.51
C ASP A 550 2.56 -10.54 -17.77
N PRO A 551 1.42 -9.83 -17.95
CA PRO A 551 0.21 -10.11 -17.18
C PRO A 551 -0.39 -11.48 -17.47
N THR A 552 -0.19 -12.01 -18.70
CA THR A 552 -0.71 -13.31 -19.10
C THR A 552 0.05 -14.43 -18.43
N LEU A 553 1.38 -14.41 -18.51
CA LEU A 553 2.23 -15.40 -17.85
C LEU A 553 2.07 -15.35 -16.33
N ASN A 554 1.97 -14.15 -15.75
CA ASN A 554 1.82 -13.98 -14.31
C ASN A 554 0.51 -14.58 -13.80
N VAL A 555 -0.61 -14.32 -14.49
CA VAL A 555 -1.92 -14.92 -14.16
C VAL A 555 -1.90 -16.44 -14.34
N GLU A 556 -1.30 -16.94 -15.41
CA GLU A 556 -1.21 -18.40 -15.65
C GLU A 556 -0.43 -19.10 -14.53
N LEU A 557 0.76 -18.63 -14.18
CA LEU A 557 1.56 -19.21 -13.10
C LEU A 557 0.91 -19.03 -11.74
N GLY A 558 0.33 -17.84 -11.48
CA GLY A 558 -0.28 -17.49 -10.21
C GLY A 558 -1.55 -18.28 -9.90
N THR A 559 -2.43 -18.50 -10.89
CA THR A 559 -3.64 -19.31 -10.71
C THR A 559 -3.30 -20.79 -10.47
N ARG A 560 -2.31 -21.34 -11.15
CA ARG A 560 -1.84 -22.71 -10.91
C ARG A 560 -1.21 -22.86 -9.52
N TYR A 561 -0.43 -21.87 -9.08
CA TYR A 561 0.11 -21.87 -7.71
C TYR A 561 -1.01 -21.78 -6.67
N LEU A 562 -2.00 -20.93 -6.90
CA LEU A 562 -3.18 -20.82 -6.03
C LEU A 562 -3.99 -22.12 -5.98
N GLY A 563 -4.16 -22.81 -7.13
CA GLY A 563 -4.77 -24.13 -7.21
C GLY A 563 -4.04 -25.17 -6.35
N ARG A 564 -2.71 -25.21 -6.41
CA ARG A 564 -1.90 -26.10 -5.54
C ARG A 564 -2.05 -25.77 -4.05
N MET A 565 -2.18 -24.49 -3.70
CA MET A 565 -2.49 -24.11 -2.32
C MET A 565 -3.90 -24.59 -1.94
N ALA A 566 -4.87 -24.47 -2.84
CA ALA A 566 -6.21 -24.99 -2.60
C ALA A 566 -6.20 -26.51 -2.36
N ASP A 567 -5.56 -27.29 -3.23
CA ASP A 567 -5.44 -28.75 -3.08
C ASP A 567 -4.87 -29.18 -1.73
N ARG A 568 -3.90 -28.42 -1.22
CA ARG A 568 -3.27 -28.69 0.09
C ARG A 568 -4.21 -28.48 1.28
N TYR A 569 -5.23 -27.64 1.12
CA TYR A 569 -6.19 -27.28 2.18
C TYR A 569 -7.61 -27.69 1.82
N ASP A 570 -7.79 -28.87 1.25
CA ASP A 570 -9.09 -29.44 0.88
C ASP A 570 -9.97 -28.51 0.00
N GLY A 571 -9.34 -27.70 -0.84
CA GLY A 571 -9.99 -26.69 -1.66
C GLY A 571 -10.28 -25.36 -0.96
N SER A 572 -10.06 -25.23 0.34
CA SER A 572 -10.48 -24.09 1.18
C SER A 572 -9.90 -22.75 0.73
N PRO A 573 -10.72 -21.81 0.19
CA PRO A 573 -10.21 -20.52 -0.29
C PRO A 573 -9.56 -19.66 0.80
N TRP A 574 -10.09 -19.66 2.00
CA TRP A 574 -9.58 -18.83 3.09
C TRP A 574 -8.26 -19.35 3.66
N LEU A 575 -8.08 -20.67 3.80
CA LEU A 575 -6.81 -21.27 4.23
C LEU A 575 -5.73 -21.12 3.16
N ALA A 576 -6.09 -21.40 1.90
CA ALA A 576 -5.18 -21.24 0.77
C ALA A 576 -4.75 -19.77 0.61
N SER A 577 -5.65 -18.80 0.82
CA SER A 577 -5.30 -17.37 0.84
C SER A 577 -4.35 -17.02 1.99
N ALA A 578 -4.58 -17.59 3.19
CA ALA A 578 -3.67 -17.40 4.31
C ALA A 578 -2.26 -17.94 4.00
N ALA A 579 -2.18 -19.12 3.36
CA ALA A 579 -0.91 -19.73 2.98
C ALA A 579 -0.23 -19.01 1.81
N TYR A 580 -0.99 -18.46 0.88
CA TYR A 580 -0.47 -17.64 -0.21
C TYR A 580 0.28 -16.41 0.30
N ASN A 581 -0.28 -15.74 1.32
CA ASN A 581 0.32 -14.53 1.91
C ASN A 581 1.40 -14.84 2.96
N ALA A 582 1.14 -15.75 3.91
CA ALA A 582 2.04 -16.01 5.05
C ALA A 582 3.01 -17.17 4.82
N GLY A 583 2.78 -17.99 3.79
CA GLY A 583 3.44 -19.26 3.60
C GLY A 583 2.77 -20.41 4.38
N GLU A 584 3.03 -21.65 3.96
CA GLU A 584 2.41 -22.86 4.51
C GLU A 584 2.80 -23.14 5.96
N ALA A 585 4.07 -22.94 6.32
CA ALA A 585 4.57 -23.30 7.66
C ALA A 585 3.91 -22.49 8.80
N PRO A 586 3.69 -21.17 8.71
CA PRO A 586 2.89 -20.45 9.69
C PRO A 586 1.45 -20.97 9.78
N VAL A 587 0.79 -21.21 8.65
CA VAL A 587 -0.60 -21.69 8.63
C VAL A 587 -0.71 -23.07 9.30
N GLY A 588 0.23 -23.99 9.04
CA GLY A 588 0.30 -25.28 9.71
C GLY A 588 0.34 -25.14 11.24
N ARG A 589 1.24 -24.29 11.76
CA ARG A 589 1.31 -24.04 13.22
C ARG A 589 0.02 -23.44 13.79
N TRP A 590 -0.67 -22.61 13.05
CA TRP A 590 -1.95 -22.02 13.49
C TRP A 590 -3.07 -23.07 13.52
N LEU A 591 -3.09 -23.98 12.55
CA LEU A 591 -4.02 -25.09 12.49
C LEU A 591 -3.82 -26.08 13.65
N ASP A 592 -2.56 -26.46 13.94
CA ASP A 592 -2.24 -27.34 15.06
C ASP A 592 -2.77 -26.81 16.40
N ALA A 593 -2.76 -25.49 16.55
CA ALA A 593 -3.17 -24.84 17.80
C ALA A 593 -4.69 -24.58 17.91
N ARG A 594 -5.41 -24.36 16.79
CA ARG A 594 -6.76 -23.77 16.81
C ARG A 594 -7.73 -24.36 15.79
N ALA A 595 -7.51 -25.59 15.32
CA ALA A 595 -8.35 -26.25 14.30
C ALA A 595 -9.83 -26.40 14.67
N THR A 596 -10.20 -26.24 15.94
CA THR A 596 -11.58 -26.38 16.42
C THR A 596 -12.42 -25.10 16.31
N LEU A 597 -11.79 -23.97 15.98
CA LEU A 597 -12.51 -22.71 15.82
C LEU A 597 -13.33 -22.67 14.53
N ASP A 598 -14.47 -21.98 14.58
CA ASP A 598 -15.18 -21.61 13.35
C ASP A 598 -14.26 -20.73 12.47
N PRO A 599 -14.37 -20.78 11.14
CA PRO A 599 -13.42 -20.08 10.23
C PRO A 599 -13.29 -18.58 10.48
N ASP A 600 -14.38 -17.89 10.79
CA ASP A 600 -14.39 -16.46 11.10
C ASP A 600 -13.60 -16.12 12.38
N PHE A 601 -13.76 -16.93 13.41
CA PHE A 601 -12.98 -16.83 14.65
C PHE A 601 -11.51 -17.19 14.43
N PHE A 602 -11.24 -18.23 13.62
CA PHE A 602 -9.86 -18.59 13.29
C PHE A 602 -9.15 -17.45 12.58
N ILE A 603 -9.77 -16.85 11.57
CA ILE A 603 -9.21 -15.71 10.81
C ILE A 603 -8.85 -14.57 11.77
N GLU A 604 -9.75 -14.21 12.71
CA GLU A 604 -9.47 -13.15 13.67
C GLU A 604 -8.31 -13.49 14.61
N THR A 605 -8.06 -14.76 14.87
CA THR A 605 -6.94 -15.20 15.73
C THR A 605 -5.62 -15.40 14.99
N ILE A 606 -5.53 -15.13 13.68
CA ILE A 606 -4.26 -15.17 12.94
C ILE A 606 -3.29 -14.14 13.54
N PRO A 607 -2.08 -14.55 13.99
CA PRO A 607 -1.15 -13.65 14.67
C PRO A 607 -0.63 -12.52 13.76
N TYR A 608 -0.44 -12.81 12.49
CA TYR A 608 0.07 -11.85 11.52
C TYR A 608 -1.07 -10.90 11.08
N LYS A 609 -0.97 -9.63 11.50
CA LYS A 609 -1.98 -8.61 11.18
C LYS A 609 -2.22 -8.52 9.67
N GLU A 610 -1.15 -8.50 8.89
CA GLU A 610 -1.21 -8.44 7.43
C GLU A 610 -2.02 -9.60 6.86
N THR A 611 -1.72 -10.84 7.27
CA THR A 611 -2.42 -12.04 6.76
C THR A 611 -3.88 -12.10 7.20
N ARG A 612 -4.17 -11.70 8.44
CA ARG A 612 -5.54 -11.62 8.95
C ARG A 612 -6.40 -10.67 8.10
N GLU A 613 -5.89 -9.47 7.84
CA GLU A 613 -6.56 -8.48 7.01
C GLU A 613 -6.60 -8.88 5.52
N TYR A 614 -5.55 -9.53 5.03
CA TYR A 614 -5.49 -10.04 3.67
C TYR A 614 -6.57 -11.09 3.37
N VAL A 615 -6.74 -12.08 4.25
CA VAL A 615 -7.75 -13.13 4.06
C VAL A 615 -9.15 -12.53 4.02
N GLY A 616 -9.51 -11.66 4.96
CA GLY A 616 -10.81 -10.97 4.95
C GLY A 616 -11.03 -10.14 3.69
N ARG A 617 -10.00 -9.41 3.26
CA ARG A 617 -10.04 -8.60 2.03
C ARG A 617 -10.23 -9.44 0.77
N VAL A 618 -9.46 -10.52 0.60
CA VAL A 618 -9.59 -11.44 -0.54
C VAL A 618 -10.99 -12.04 -0.61
N LEU A 619 -11.51 -12.50 0.52
CA LEU A 619 -12.85 -13.09 0.59
C LEU A 619 -13.94 -12.06 0.26
N ALA A 620 -13.87 -10.85 0.79
CA ALA A 620 -14.78 -9.77 0.44
C ALA A 620 -14.73 -9.41 -1.06
N PHE A 621 -13.52 -9.31 -1.61
CA PHE A 621 -13.32 -9.04 -3.03
C PHE A 621 -13.88 -10.16 -3.91
N SER A 622 -13.79 -11.42 -3.49
CA SER A 622 -14.37 -12.53 -4.24
C SER A 622 -15.91 -12.45 -4.34
N VAL A 623 -16.59 -11.96 -3.31
CA VAL A 623 -18.04 -11.66 -3.35
C VAL A 623 -18.34 -10.57 -4.39
N ILE A 624 -17.56 -9.49 -4.39
CA ILE A 624 -17.76 -8.37 -5.31
C ILE A 624 -17.48 -8.80 -6.76
N TYR A 625 -16.41 -9.55 -7.02
CA TYR A 625 -16.11 -10.06 -8.36
C TYR A 625 -17.14 -11.07 -8.86
N ASP A 626 -17.63 -11.96 -7.98
CA ASP A 626 -18.69 -12.90 -8.36
C ASP A 626 -19.99 -12.16 -8.74
N TRP A 627 -20.38 -11.16 -7.94
CA TRP A 627 -21.49 -10.27 -8.28
C TRP A 627 -21.26 -9.52 -9.61
N ARG A 628 -20.07 -8.99 -9.85
CA ARG A 628 -19.77 -8.29 -11.10
C ARG A 628 -19.84 -9.18 -12.34
N MET A 629 -19.45 -10.45 -12.21
CA MET A 629 -19.48 -11.42 -13.31
C MET A 629 -20.88 -12.00 -13.54
N ASN A 630 -21.69 -12.15 -12.48
CA ASN A 630 -22.91 -12.95 -12.53
C ASN A 630 -24.19 -12.20 -12.10
N GLY A 631 -24.08 -10.93 -11.68
CA GLY A 631 -25.20 -10.15 -11.14
C GLY A 631 -25.69 -10.57 -9.76
N LYS A 632 -25.17 -11.67 -9.24
CA LYS A 632 -25.42 -12.28 -7.93
C LYS A 632 -24.10 -12.82 -7.39
N ALA A 633 -24.01 -13.06 -6.09
CA ALA A 633 -22.78 -13.57 -5.47
C ALA A 633 -23.02 -14.85 -4.68
N LEU A 634 -22.06 -15.76 -4.72
CA LEU A 634 -22.02 -16.90 -3.82
C LEU A 634 -21.93 -16.40 -2.38
N ALA A 635 -22.63 -17.05 -1.46
CA ALA A 635 -22.53 -16.75 -0.04
C ALA A 635 -21.05 -16.77 0.42
N LEU A 636 -20.64 -15.76 1.17
CA LEU A 636 -19.26 -15.67 1.66
C LEU A 636 -18.93 -16.84 2.59
N SER A 637 -19.89 -17.19 3.44
CA SER A 637 -19.82 -18.36 4.34
C SER A 637 -19.62 -19.68 3.56
N ALA A 638 -20.13 -19.80 2.35
CA ALA A 638 -19.89 -20.96 1.49
C ALA A 638 -18.42 -21.05 1.03
N ARG A 639 -17.68 -19.93 0.93
CA ARG A 639 -16.23 -19.89 0.66
C ARG A 639 -15.37 -20.14 1.90
N MET A 640 -16.02 -20.34 3.05
CA MET A 640 -15.35 -20.55 4.34
C MET A 640 -15.72 -21.90 4.96
N PRO A 641 -15.33 -23.02 4.29
CA PRO A 641 -15.59 -24.36 4.86
C PRO A 641 -14.88 -24.48 6.22
N ARG A 642 -15.44 -25.32 7.09
CA ARG A 642 -14.76 -25.68 8.34
C ARG A 642 -13.45 -26.41 8.03
N ILE A 643 -12.51 -26.33 8.93
CA ILE A 643 -11.23 -27.03 8.81
C ILE A 643 -11.50 -28.55 8.68
N GLY A 644 -10.86 -29.17 7.66
CA GLY A 644 -11.06 -30.57 7.30
C GLY A 644 -12.34 -30.85 6.51
N GLN A 645 -13.10 -29.82 6.13
CA GLN A 645 -14.24 -29.96 5.23
C GLN A 645 -13.82 -29.60 3.81
N ALA A 646 -14.00 -30.53 2.89
CA ALA A 646 -13.70 -30.30 1.47
C ALA A 646 -14.57 -29.18 0.88
N TYR A 647 -13.96 -28.36 0.03
CA TYR A 647 -14.62 -27.33 -0.76
C TYR A 647 -14.37 -27.57 -2.25
N ALA A 648 -15.44 -27.49 -3.04
CA ALA A 648 -15.35 -27.50 -4.49
C ALA A 648 -15.64 -26.10 -5.05
N ALA A 649 -14.90 -25.70 -6.08
CA ALA A 649 -15.17 -24.45 -6.78
C ALA A 649 -16.63 -24.38 -7.26
N PRO A 650 -17.30 -23.22 -7.15
CA PRO A 650 -18.71 -23.09 -7.54
C PRO A 650 -18.88 -23.29 -9.04
N SER A 651 -19.97 -23.94 -9.43
CA SER A 651 -20.43 -24.04 -10.80
C SER A 651 -21.51 -22.99 -11.10
N ASP A 652 -21.93 -22.89 -12.36
CA ASP A 652 -23.06 -22.04 -12.77
C ASP A 652 -24.35 -22.39 -12.07
N ALA A 653 -24.53 -23.68 -11.70
CA ALA A 653 -25.69 -24.18 -10.97
C ALA A 653 -25.65 -23.89 -9.47
N THR A 654 -24.51 -23.41 -8.92
CA THR A 654 -24.39 -23.12 -7.49
C THR A 654 -25.28 -21.95 -7.12
N PRO A 655 -26.15 -22.05 -6.09
CA PRO A 655 -27.01 -20.96 -5.66
C PRO A 655 -26.24 -19.71 -5.28
N ARG A 656 -26.71 -18.55 -5.73
CA ARG A 656 -26.13 -17.25 -5.43
C ARG A 656 -27.16 -16.32 -4.81
N LYS A 657 -26.74 -15.52 -3.82
CA LYS A 657 -27.54 -14.51 -3.15
C LYS A 657 -27.75 -13.28 -4.04
N GLY A 658 -28.90 -12.65 -3.88
CA GLY A 658 -29.20 -11.36 -4.50
C GLY A 658 -28.34 -10.24 -3.87
N VAL A 659 -28.28 -9.13 -4.59
CA VAL A 659 -27.66 -7.90 -4.15
C VAL A 659 -28.73 -6.81 -4.13
N VAL A 660 -28.76 -6.03 -3.05
CA VAL A 660 -29.69 -4.93 -2.87
C VAL A 660 -28.93 -3.65 -2.48
N CYS A 661 -29.51 -2.52 -2.82
CA CYS A 661 -29.09 -1.25 -2.25
C CYS A 661 -30.11 -0.86 -1.17
N PRO A 662 -29.79 -0.95 0.12
CA PRO A 662 -30.68 -0.46 1.17
C PRO A 662 -30.99 1.00 0.96
N ALA A 663 -32.22 1.43 1.28
CA ALA A 663 -32.56 2.84 1.30
C ALA A 663 -31.59 3.57 2.26
N GLU A 664 -31.06 4.72 1.85
CA GLU A 664 -30.09 5.47 2.63
C GLU A 664 -30.69 5.84 3.99
N THR A 665 -30.38 5.06 5.02
CA THR A 665 -30.45 5.55 6.39
C THR A 665 -29.24 6.47 6.57
N ALA A 666 -29.48 7.68 7.03
CA ALA A 666 -28.46 8.70 7.23
C ALA A 666 -27.50 8.31 8.39
N ALA A 667 -26.67 7.31 8.17
CA ALA A 667 -25.57 6.93 9.05
C ALA A 667 -24.26 7.12 8.28
N THR A 668 -23.41 7.95 8.81
CA THR A 668 -22.02 8.13 8.35
C THR A 668 -21.26 6.81 8.50
N VAL A 669 -21.11 6.09 7.39
CA VAL A 669 -20.31 4.88 7.34
C VAL A 669 -18.84 5.29 7.38
N ALA A 670 -18.16 4.94 8.47
CA ALA A 670 -16.69 5.01 8.51
C ALA A 670 -16.12 4.03 7.47
N PRO A 671 -15.03 4.38 6.76
CA PRO A 671 -14.43 3.49 5.78
C PRO A 671 -13.90 2.22 6.45
N ASP A 672 -14.27 1.06 5.92
CA ASP A 672 -13.73 -0.23 6.35
C ASP A 672 -12.23 -0.31 5.96
N PRO A 673 -11.30 -0.39 6.91
CA PRO A 673 -9.88 -0.51 6.64
C PRO A 673 -9.52 -1.78 5.83
N SER A 674 -10.37 -2.82 5.84
CA SER A 674 -10.15 -4.03 5.05
C SER A 674 -10.34 -3.80 3.54
N THR A 675 -11.05 -2.75 3.14
CA THR A 675 -11.28 -2.40 1.73
C THR A 675 -10.28 -1.35 1.20
N THR A 676 -9.49 -0.73 2.09
CA THR A 676 -8.41 0.17 1.68
C THR A 676 -7.19 -0.64 1.27
N VAL A 677 -6.65 -0.36 0.09
CA VAL A 677 -5.32 -0.83 -0.29
C VAL A 677 -4.33 -0.01 0.52
N PRO A 678 -3.42 -0.60 1.28
CA PRO A 678 -2.32 0.18 1.85
C PRO A 678 -1.63 0.90 0.68
N PRO A 679 -1.23 2.15 0.85
CA PRO A 679 -0.47 2.84 -0.19
C PRO A 679 0.70 1.95 -0.57
N ALA A 680 0.86 1.69 -1.86
CA ALA A 680 2.03 1.01 -2.38
C ALA A 680 3.24 1.73 -1.76
N ALA A 681 4.09 0.99 -1.07
CA ALA A 681 5.30 1.56 -0.53
C ALA A 681 6.00 2.29 -1.69
N PRO A 682 6.46 3.53 -1.48
CA PRO A 682 7.08 4.29 -2.55
C PRO A 682 8.20 3.44 -3.14
N ALA A 683 8.16 3.23 -4.44
CA ALA A 683 9.26 2.65 -5.17
C ALA A 683 10.47 3.58 -4.93
N HIS A 684 11.50 3.08 -4.28
CA HIS A 684 12.80 3.74 -4.14
C HIS A 684 13.55 3.70 -5.46
#